data_ff8b485faae85e97dae13debfc5df191
#
_entry.id   ff8b485faae85e97dae13debfc5df191
#
_cell.length_a   1.000
_cell.length_b   1.000
_cell.length_c   1.000
_cell.angle_alpha   90.00
_cell.angle_beta   90.00
_cell.angle_gamma   90.00
#
_symmetry.space_group_name_H-M   'P 1'
#
loop_
_entity.id
_entity.type
_entity.pdbx_description
1 polymer ?
#
loop_
_entity_poly.entity_id
_entity_poly.type
_entity_poly.pdbx_seq_one_letter_code
_entity_poly.pdbx_strand_id
1 'polypeptide(L)'
;IITYIIYTEDNAEDMVEHEKTYKDIPTVALRGLVVLPGEMLHFDAGRPKSVHALNRAMDEEGLIFVSAQKDPKISEIEPDDIYETGTLCALRQVLPMPGDSARVFVEGVCRALAVKVRDDGEGFSADIEMLEDEECKPARAEALRRRVDKKLGEYAQLSPKLNSDIMANIEAKLMPGEFADAAANAVLKRPEQRQEILEELDPAERMKKLLSFFVGEIDILKADRRIAAEVKYQVDKSQKEYYYREQIKAIRKELGESSDTEADEFRAKLEHKQMPDSVRSVIEREIKRYGDLPAGSHEAPSARNYIECMLDLPWNEESTDNMDLAHARETLDSAHYGMDKVKERIIEYMAVARLTGKVNGQVICFVGPPGVGKTSIAKSIADALGRRFVRMSLGGIRDEAEIRGHRRTYIGAMPGRVISAMRQAGVMNPVILFDEIDKLAGDYHGDPAAAMLEVLDSAQNFAFRDHFIEVPYDLSKVMFLTTANDRSAIPAPLLDRMEVIEVPGYLETEKIEIAKRHLLPKQMEKNGLKKSMLTIPDPLYPDIIRGYTAESGVRSLERVMGSICRKAACDIGDGKAKKVRLTKARINEYLGRPRYNSYARAHKDEVGLVNGLAWTSAGGDTLEIEVQTVPGSGKLMLTGQLGDVMQESAKAALTFVHANAERLGIDEATIREKDIHLHVPEGAVPKDGPSAGITMAVAIASALSGIPVKGSVAMTGEITLRGRVLPIGGLREKLLAAVRAGMTAVIIPEENRKDLEDVPEEIKKALELHFASNAMTVMEKALAYMPKHSGRIRVEQRESGVSAVQ
;
A
#
# COMPACT_ATOMS: atom_id res chain seq x y z
N ILE A 1 -7.68 -42.43 -13.75
CA ILE A 1 -7.76 -41.42 -14.80
C ILE A 1 -8.62 -41.98 -15.90
N ILE A 2 -9.89 -41.57 -15.95
CA ILE A 2 -10.83 -42.04 -17.00
C ILE A 2 -10.71 -40.98 -18.11
N THR A 3 -10.10 -41.36 -19.21
CA THR A 3 -10.06 -40.56 -20.44
C THR A 3 -11.36 -40.80 -21.18
N TYR A 4 -12.25 -39.85 -21.25
CA TYR A 4 -13.43 -39.92 -22.11
C TYR A 4 -12.98 -39.58 -23.54
N ILE A 5 -12.96 -40.58 -24.40
CA ILE A 5 -12.77 -40.47 -25.84
C ILE A 5 -14.14 -40.65 -26.46
N ILE A 6 -14.70 -39.57 -27.00
CA ILE A 6 -15.91 -39.63 -27.80
C ILE A 6 -15.45 -40.01 -29.23
N TYR A 7 -15.51 -41.30 -29.58
CA TYR A 7 -15.26 -41.77 -30.94
C TYR A 7 -16.58 -41.76 -31.70
N THR A 8 -16.67 -40.87 -32.70
CA THR A 8 -17.61 -41.08 -33.81
C THR A 8 -16.74 -41.22 -35.04
N GLU A 9 -16.85 -42.37 -35.72
CA GLU A 9 -16.13 -42.64 -36.99
C GLU A 9 -16.67 -41.85 -38.21
N ASP A 10 -17.75 -41.12 -38.01
CA ASP A 10 -18.33 -40.28 -39.04
C ASP A 10 -17.72 -38.88 -39.06
N ASN A 11 -17.58 -38.33 -40.27
CA ASN A 11 -17.08 -36.96 -40.50
C ASN A 11 -17.97 -35.96 -39.72
N ALA A 12 -17.37 -34.92 -39.15
CA ALA A 12 -18.11 -33.92 -38.40
C ALA A 12 -19.21 -33.20 -39.21
N GLU A 13 -19.10 -33.24 -40.53
CA GLU A 13 -20.10 -32.72 -41.47
C GLU A 13 -21.40 -33.55 -41.45
N ASP A 14 -21.37 -34.87 -41.15
CA ASP A 14 -22.55 -35.73 -41.08
C ASP A 14 -23.30 -35.61 -39.74
N MET A 15 -22.73 -34.98 -38.73
CA MET A 15 -23.37 -34.79 -37.42
C MET A 15 -24.29 -33.56 -37.37
N VAL A 16 -24.17 -32.66 -38.30
CA VAL A 16 -25.02 -31.46 -38.37
C VAL A 16 -26.19 -31.73 -39.31
N GLU A 17 -27.29 -32.21 -38.75
CA GLU A 17 -28.56 -32.31 -39.50
C GLU A 17 -28.98 -30.88 -39.94
N HIS A 18 -29.55 -30.73 -41.09
CA HIS A 18 -29.92 -29.54 -41.85
C HIS A 18 -30.83 -28.50 -41.13
N GLU A 19 -30.77 -28.36 -39.82
CA GLU A 19 -31.44 -27.31 -39.10
C GLU A 19 -30.56 -26.05 -39.09
N LYS A 20 -31.05 -24.96 -39.68
CA LYS A 20 -30.34 -23.66 -39.70
C LYS A 20 -30.22 -22.99 -38.32
N THR A 21 -30.97 -23.47 -37.34
CA THR A 21 -31.00 -22.87 -35.99
C THR A 21 -30.93 -23.95 -34.90
N TYR A 22 -30.03 -23.78 -33.98
CA TYR A 22 -29.94 -24.62 -32.78
C TYR A 22 -30.35 -23.81 -31.56
N LYS A 23 -31.09 -24.40 -30.65
CA LYS A 23 -31.52 -23.73 -29.41
C LYS A 23 -30.80 -24.34 -28.23
N ASP A 24 -30.45 -23.48 -27.29
CA ASP A 24 -29.91 -23.85 -25.99
C ASP A 24 -28.59 -24.63 -26.05
N ILE A 25 -27.72 -24.34 -27.03
CA ILE A 25 -26.40 -24.99 -27.17
C ILE A 25 -25.47 -24.55 -26.06
N PRO A 26 -24.77 -25.48 -25.38
CA PRO A 26 -23.74 -25.16 -24.41
C PRO A 26 -22.67 -24.23 -25.00
N THR A 27 -22.32 -23.16 -24.28
CA THR A 27 -21.48 -22.08 -24.82
C THR A 27 -20.25 -21.89 -23.96
N VAL A 28 -19.08 -21.79 -24.61
CA VAL A 28 -17.81 -21.50 -23.96
C VAL A 28 -17.21 -20.21 -24.50
N ALA A 29 -16.91 -19.28 -23.59
CA ALA A 29 -16.20 -18.05 -23.89
C ALA A 29 -14.69 -18.25 -23.75
N LEU A 30 -13.95 -18.10 -24.87
CA LEU A 30 -12.50 -18.24 -24.91
C LEU A 30 -11.79 -16.92 -24.65
N ARG A 31 -10.72 -16.99 -23.89
CA ARG A 31 -9.90 -15.84 -23.56
C ARG A 31 -8.72 -15.70 -24.53
N GLY A 32 -8.79 -14.75 -25.43
CA GLY A 32 -7.71 -14.48 -26.39
C GLY A 32 -7.48 -15.57 -27.43
N LEU A 33 -8.49 -16.39 -27.69
CA LEU A 33 -8.50 -17.43 -28.72
C LEU A 33 -9.79 -17.35 -29.54
N VAL A 34 -9.67 -17.57 -30.82
CA VAL A 34 -10.78 -17.67 -31.77
C VAL A 34 -10.63 -18.94 -32.57
N VAL A 35 -11.67 -19.77 -32.64
CA VAL A 35 -11.70 -21.00 -33.44
C VAL A 35 -12.25 -20.67 -34.81
N LEU A 36 -11.60 -21.12 -35.88
CA LEU A 36 -12.09 -21.01 -37.23
C LEU A 36 -12.73 -22.32 -37.70
N PRO A 37 -13.67 -22.30 -38.66
CA PRO A 37 -14.19 -23.53 -39.26
C PRO A 37 -13.08 -24.41 -39.85
N GLY A 38 -13.19 -25.72 -39.68
CA GLY A 38 -12.19 -26.70 -40.11
C GLY A 38 -10.91 -26.72 -39.24
N GLU A 39 -10.83 -25.97 -38.15
CA GLU A 39 -9.68 -25.95 -37.24
C GLU A 39 -9.85 -26.96 -36.10
N MET A 40 -8.81 -27.73 -35.84
CA MET A 40 -8.69 -28.50 -34.61
C MET A 40 -7.87 -27.70 -33.59
N LEU A 41 -8.51 -27.32 -32.48
CA LEU A 41 -7.88 -26.54 -31.44
C LEU A 41 -8.02 -27.23 -30.06
N HIS A 42 -7.05 -27.02 -29.19
CA HIS A 42 -7.19 -27.38 -27.78
C HIS A 42 -7.06 -26.14 -26.89
N PHE A 43 -7.82 -26.13 -25.80
CA PHE A 43 -7.76 -25.09 -24.79
C PHE A 43 -8.01 -25.67 -23.41
N ASP A 44 -7.58 -24.96 -22.37
CA ASP A 44 -7.79 -25.34 -20.98
C ASP A 44 -8.99 -24.56 -20.42
N ALA A 45 -10.03 -25.27 -20.00
CA ALA A 45 -11.22 -24.73 -19.36
C ALA A 45 -11.05 -24.84 -17.83
N GLY A 46 -10.90 -23.71 -17.16
CA GLY A 46 -10.76 -23.63 -15.70
C GLY A 46 -11.86 -22.82 -15.01
N ARG A 47 -12.76 -22.17 -15.77
CA ARG A 47 -13.88 -21.45 -15.18
C ARG A 47 -15.03 -22.44 -14.91
N PRO A 48 -15.68 -22.36 -13.72
CA PRO A 48 -16.79 -23.27 -13.41
C PRO A 48 -17.87 -23.30 -14.47
N LYS A 49 -18.29 -22.14 -14.99
CA LYS A 49 -19.28 -22.00 -16.06
C LYS A 49 -18.86 -22.70 -17.36
N SER A 50 -17.59 -22.62 -17.74
CA SER A 50 -17.07 -23.30 -18.93
C SER A 50 -17.00 -24.82 -18.73
N VAL A 51 -16.61 -25.29 -17.55
CA VAL A 51 -16.58 -26.72 -17.22
C VAL A 51 -17.99 -27.29 -17.19
N HIS A 52 -18.96 -26.55 -16.67
CA HIS A 52 -20.37 -26.96 -16.69
C HIS A 52 -20.90 -27.07 -18.12
N ALA A 53 -20.66 -26.08 -18.98
CA ALA A 53 -21.05 -26.13 -20.37
C ALA A 53 -20.44 -27.31 -21.13
N LEU A 54 -19.19 -27.66 -20.85
CA LEU A 54 -18.52 -28.81 -21.43
C LEU A 54 -19.13 -30.13 -20.97
N ASN A 55 -19.42 -30.28 -19.68
CA ASN A 55 -20.06 -31.51 -19.16
C ASN A 55 -21.45 -31.69 -19.78
N ARG A 56 -22.22 -30.62 -19.90
CA ARG A 56 -23.50 -30.62 -20.56
C ARG A 56 -23.40 -31.05 -22.03
N ALA A 57 -22.39 -30.48 -22.77
CA ALA A 57 -22.15 -30.89 -24.15
C ALA A 57 -21.74 -32.34 -24.30
N MET A 58 -21.05 -32.94 -23.31
CA MET A 58 -20.69 -34.34 -23.31
C MET A 58 -21.91 -35.27 -23.09
N ASP A 59 -22.88 -34.81 -22.31
CA ASP A 59 -24.12 -35.55 -22.04
C ASP A 59 -25.16 -35.42 -23.16
N GLU A 60 -25.02 -34.42 -24.02
CA GLU A 60 -25.87 -34.13 -25.19
C GLU A 60 -25.19 -34.61 -26.50
N GLU A 61 -25.35 -33.87 -27.58
CA GLU A 61 -24.90 -34.28 -28.94
C GLU A 61 -23.39 -34.09 -29.19
N GLY A 62 -22.60 -33.63 -28.20
CA GLY A 62 -21.19 -33.34 -28.36
C GLY A 62 -20.92 -32.06 -29.14
N LEU A 63 -21.91 -31.21 -29.33
CA LEU A 63 -21.81 -29.91 -29.97
C LEU A 63 -21.69 -28.80 -28.93
N ILE A 64 -20.84 -27.80 -29.22
CA ILE A 64 -20.61 -26.66 -28.35
C ILE A 64 -20.43 -25.38 -29.19
N PHE A 65 -21.05 -24.28 -28.77
CA PHE A 65 -20.78 -22.99 -29.37
C PHE A 65 -19.59 -22.35 -28.67
N VAL A 66 -18.58 -21.99 -29.44
CA VAL A 66 -17.36 -21.39 -28.94
C VAL A 66 -17.21 -19.98 -29.51
N SER A 67 -17.14 -18.98 -28.66
CA SER A 67 -16.92 -17.60 -29.05
C SER A 67 -15.83 -16.94 -28.20
N ALA A 68 -15.18 -15.92 -28.76
CA ALA A 68 -14.15 -15.18 -28.05
C ALA A 68 -14.74 -14.13 -27.09
N GLN A 69 -14.03 -13.85 -26.05
CA GLN A 69 -14.31 -12.76 -25.13
C GLN A 69 -13.85 -11.44 -25.74
N LYS A 70 -14.70 -10.37 -25.71
CA LYS A 70 -14.39 -9.05 -26.28
C LYS A 70 -13.20 -8.38 -25.58
N ASP A 71 -13.15 -8.40 -24.25
CA ASP A 71 -11.98 -7.94 -23.48
C ASP A 71 -11.36 -9.08 -22.66
N PRO A 72 -10.15 -9.54 -23.02
CA PRO A 72 -9.47 -10.63 -22.31
C PRO A 72 -9.12 -10.33 -20.84
N LYS A 73 -9.25 -9.09 -20.38
CA LYS A 73 -8.91 -8.68 -19.01
C LYS A 73 -10.05 -8.93 -18.01
N ILE A 74 -11.28 -9.06 -18.48
CA ILE A 74 -12.44 -9.31 -17.63
C ILE A 74 -12.37 -10.76 -17.09
N SER A 75 -12.47 -10.92 -15.79
CA SER A 75 -12.41 -12.24 -15.13
C SER A 75 -13.80 -12.86 -14.99
N GLU A 76 -14.79 -12.10 -14.58
CA GLU A 76 -16.20 -12.51 -14.52
C GLU A 76 -16.88 -12.00 -15.79
N ILE A 77 -17.39 -12.93 -16.59
CA ILE A 77 -17.95 -12.66 -17.92
C ILE A 77 -19.46 -12.63 -17.82
N GLU A 78 -20.05 -11.60 -18.45
CA GLU A 78 -21.48 -11.51 -18.70
C GLU A 78 -21.78 -11.86 -20.19
N PRO A 79 -23.03 -12.18 -20.55
CA PRO A 79 -23.38 -12.48 -21.94
C PRO A 79 -22.97 -11.42 -22.97
N ASP A 80 -22.96 -10.15 -22.59
CA ASP A 80 -22.59 -9.02 -23.45
C ASP A 80 -21.07 -8.90 -23.70
N ASP A 81 -20.25 -9.58 -22.89
CA ASP A 81 -18.81 -9.60 -23.03
C ASP A 81 -18.28 -10.58 -24.08
N ILE A 82 -19.17 -11.37 -24.69
CA ILE A 82 -18.85 -12.40 -25.68
C ILE A 82 -19.18 -11.85 -27.09
N TYR A 83 -18.36 -12.18 -28.07
CA TYR A 83 -18.71 -11.86 -29.47
C TYR A 83 -19.95 -12.63 -29.91
N GLU A 84 -20.82 -11.97 -30.68
CA GLU A 84 -22.03 -12.61 -31.17
C GLU A 84 -21.71 -13.67 -32.23
N THR A 85 -20.69 -13.41 -33.09
CA THR A 85 -20.20 -14.38 -34.07
C THR A 85 -19.14 -15.27 -33.46
N GLY A 86 -19.42 -16.56 -33.48
CA GLY A 86 -18.52 -17.63 -32.99
C GLY A 86 -18.51 -18.81 -33.94
N THR A 87 -18.03 -19.92 -33.45
CA THR A 87 -17.94 -21.18 -34.20
C THR A 87 -18.69 -22.29 -33.46
N LEU A 88 -19.60 -22.98 -34.16
CA LEU A 88 -20.14 -24.24 -33.71
C LEU A 88 -19.05 -25.29 -33.83
N CYS A 89 -18.69 -25.93 -32.73
CA CYS A 89 -17.62 -26.90 -32.64
C CYS A 89 -18.13 -28.28 -32.25
N ALA A 90 -17.53 -29.31 -32.81
CA ALA A 90 -17.67 -30.68 -32.31
C ALA A 90 -16.62 -30.97 -31.23
N LEU A 91 -17.07 -31.52 -30.13
CA LEU A 91 -16.22 -31.91 -29.00
C LEU A 91 -15.56 -33.23 -29.31
N ARG A 92 -14.25 -33.27 -29.49
CA ARG A 92 -13.50 -34.47 -29.87
C ARG A 92 -12.95 -35.24 -28.65
N GLN A 93 -12.41 -34.50 -27.67
CA GLN A 93 -11.84 -35.10 -26.46
C GLN A 93 -11.84 -34.11 -25.29
N VAL A 94 -12.12 -34.61 -24.09
CA VAL A 94 -12.01 -33.86 -22.84
C VAL A 94 -11.11 -34.66 -21.88
N LEU A 95 -10.03 -34.00 -21.42
CA LEU A 95 -9.09 -34.57 -20.48
C LEU A 95 -9.20 -33.84 -19.14
N PRO A 96 -9.65 -34.48 -18.08
CA PRO A 96 -9.67 -33.88 -16.73
C PRO A 96 -8.26 -33.49 -16.29
N MET A 97 -8.13 -32.31 -15.67
CA MET A 97 -6.88 -31.77 -15.11
C MET A 97 -7.04 -31.53 -13.61
N PRO A 98 -5.95 -31.48 -12.84
CA PRO A 98 -6.01 -31.12 -11.41
C PRO A 98 -6.64 -29.75 -11.18
N GLY A 99 -7.51 -29.60 -10.16
CA GLY A 99 -8.10 -28.31 -9.77
C GLY A 99 -9.37 -27.95 -10.55
N ASP A 100 -10.28 -28.93 -10.76
CA ASP A 100 -11.59 -28.75 -11.43
C ASP A 100 -11.50 -28.06 -12.80
N SER A 101 -10.41 -28.31 -13.53
CA SER A 101 -10.16 -27.82 -14.88
C SER A 101 -10.10 -28.99 -15.88
N ALA A 102 -10.33 -28.69 -17.15
CA ALA A 102 -10.30 -29.68 -18.21
C ALA A 102 -9.56 -29.17 -19.45
N ARG A 103 -8.75 -30.02 -20.08
CA ARG A 103 -8.20 -29.76 -21.42
C ARG A 103 -9.13 -30.31 -22.47
N VAL A 104 -9.56 -29.47 -23.37
CA VAL A 104 -10.61 -29.74 -24.34
C VAL A 104 -10.04 -29.69 -25.73
N PHE A 105 -10.36 -30.69 -26.56
CA PHE A 105 -10.05 -30.72 -27.99
C PHE A 105 -11.35 -30.55 -28.77
N VAL A 106 -11.42 -29.49 -29.57
CA VAL A 106 -12.59 -29.15 -30.39
C VAL A 106 -12.20 -29.06 -31.86
N GLU A 107 -13.15 -29.38 -32.71
CA GLU A 107 -13.07 -29.15 -34.14
C GLU A 107 -14.16 -28.16 -34.55
N GLY A 108 -13.77 -27.05 -35.19
CA GLY A 108 -14.69 -26.06 -35.71
C GLY A 108 -15.48 -26.61 -36.91
N VAL A 109 -16.80 -26.66 -36.79
CA VAL A 109 -17.68 -27.17 -37.85
C VAL A 109 -18.10 -26.06 -38.81
N CYS A 110 -18.74 -25.03 -38.29
CA CYS A 110 -19.23 -23.91 -39.10
C CYS A 110 -19.30 -22.63 -38.26
N ARG A 111 -19.42 -21.49 -38.96
CA ARG A 111 -19.73 -20.21 -38.34
C ARG A 111 -21.15 -20.20 -37.81
N ALA A 112 -21.33 -19.52 -36.69
CA ALA A 112 -22.65 -19.35 -36.12
C ALA A 112 -22.77 -17.98 -35.45
N LEU A 113 -23.98 -17.41 -35.53
CA LEU A 113 -24.37 -16.20 -34.85
C LEU A 113 -25.19 -16.56 -33.61
N ALA A 114 -24.77 -16.10 -32.47
CA ALA A 114 -25.54 -16.19 -31.24
C ALA A 114 -26.66 -15.15 -31.25
N VAL A 115 -27.87 -15.59 -31.52
CA VAL A 115 -29.08 -14.74 -31.51
C VAL A 115 -29.43 -14.32 -30.10
N LYS A 116 -29.19 -15.21 -29.13
CA LYS A 116 -29.42 -14.95 -27.73
C LYS A 116 -28.48 -15.81 -26.87
N VAL A 117 -27.66 -15.16 -26.06
CA VAL A 117 -26.85 -15.85 -25.03
C VAL A 117 -27.58 -15.73 -23.69
N ARG A 118 -27.63 -16.84 -22.95
CA ARG A 118 -28.23 -16.94 -21.64
C ARG A 118 -27.18 -17.34 -20.62
N ASP A 119 -27.33 -16.83 -19.42
CA ASP A 119 -26.58 -17.26 -18.22
C ASP A 119 -27.61 -17.84 -17.25
N ASP A 120 -27.52 -19.13 -16.97
CA ASP A 120 -28.40 -19.83 -16.03
C ASP A 120 -27.82 -19.84 -14.61
N GLY A 121 -26.67 -19.21 -14.40
CA GLY A 121 -25.92 -19.16 -13.13
C GLY A 121 -24.92 -20.30 -13.00
N GLU A 122 -25.11 -21.42 -13.68
CA GLU A 122 -24.19 -22.56 -13.70
C GLU A 122 -23.32 -22.57 -14.96
N GLY A 123 -23.80 -22.04 -16.09
CA GLY A 123 -23.09 -21.98 -17.36
C GLY A 123 -23.70 -20.99 -18.37
N PHE A 124 -23.09 -20.92 -19.54
CA PHE A 124 -23.63 -20.19 -20.68
C PHE A 124 -24.25 -21.15 -21.67
N SER A 125 -25.39 -20.76 -22.23
CA SER A 125 -26.01 -21.40 -23.40
C SER A 125 -26.45 -20.35 -24.41
N ALA A 126 -26.50 -20.72 -25.68
CA ALA A 126 -26.90 -19.81 -26.74
C ALA A 126 -27.91 -20.44 -27.70
N ASP A 127 -28.85 -19.61 -28.17
CA ASP A 127 -29.61 -19.92 -29.40
C ASP A 127 -28.78 -19.41 -30.58
N ILE A 128 -28.35 -20.28 -31.45
CA ILE A 128 -27.45 -19.95 -32.55
C ILE A 128 -28.11 -20.15 -33.90
N GLU A 129 -27.73 -19.33 -34.84
CA GLU A 129 -28.07 -19.48 -36.27
C GLU A 129 -26.78 -19.75 -37.07
N MET A 130 -26.78 -20.81 -37.86
CA MET A 130 -25.64 -21.16 -38.70
C MET A 130 -25.50 -20.15 -39.82
N LEU A 131 -24.27 -19.65 -40.00
CA LEU A 131 -23.95 -18.68 -41.06
C LEU A 131 -23.29 -19.42 -42.23
N GLU A 132 -23.90 -19.31 -43.40
CA GLU A 132 -23.35 -19.81 -44.65
C GLU A 132 -22.53 -18.71 -45.35
N ASP A 133 -21.52 -19.11 -46.11
CA ASP A 133 -20.74 -18.17 -46.90
C ASP A 133 -21.64 -17.54 -48.00
N GLU A 134 -21.49 -16.26 -48.24
CA GLU A 134 -22.20 -15.55 -49.29
C GLU A 134 -21.69 -15.98 -50.68
N GLU A 135 -22.59 -15.97 -51.65
CA GLU A 135 -22.22 -16.29 -53.05
C GLU A 135 -21.26 -15.25 -53.62
N CYS A 136 -20.07 -15.65 -53.98
CA CYS A 136 -19.07 -14.79 -54.57
C CYS A 136 -18.89 -15.11 -56.08
N LYS A 137 -18.52 -14.11 -56.89
CA LYS A 137 -18.22 -14.30 -58.32
C LYS A 137 -16.98 -15.18 -58.48
N PRO A 138 -17.06 -16.34 -59.16
CA PRO A 138 -15.97 -17.33 -59.27
C PRO A 138 -14.64 -16.74 -59.77
N ALA A 139 -14.70 -15.84 -60.74
CA ALA A 139 -13.52 -15.18 -61.32
C ALA A 139 -12.82 -14.25 -60.28
N ARG A 140 -13.59 -13.61 -59.35
CA ARG A 140 -13.05 -12.74 -58.31
C ARG A 140 -12.41 -13.59 -57.21
N ALA A 141 -13.06 -14.63 -56.79
CA ALA A 141 -12.56 -15.56 -55.80
C ALA A 141 -11.24 -16.23 -56.25
N GLU A 142 -11.21 -16.72 -57.50
CA GLU A 142 -10.02 -17.34 -58.09
C GLU A 142 -8.84 -16.34 -58.22
N ALA A 143 -9.07 -15.10 -58.59
CA ALA A 143 -8.03 -14.09 -58.67
C ALA A 143 -7.42 -13.74 -57.28
N LEU A 144 -8.27 -13.70 -56.22
CA LEU A 144 -7.82 -13.47 -54.86
C LEU A 144 -7.11 -14.69 -54.30
N ARG A 145 -7.62 -15.89 -54.53
CA ARG A 145 -6.96 -17.15 -54.12
C ARG A 145 -5.54 -17.21 -54.63
N ARG A 146 -5.26 -16.94 -55.91
CA ARG A 146 -3.89 -16.93 -56.45
C ARG A 146 -2.99 -15.89 -55.77
N ARG A 147 -3.54 -14.74 -55.34
CA ARG A 147 -2.78 -13.74 -54.60
C ARG A 147 -2.47 -14.20 -53.20
N VAL A 148 -3.42 -14.84 -52.50
CA VAL A 148 -3.21 -15.45 -51.18
C VAL A 148 -2.17 -16.55 -51.28
N ASP A 149 -2.26 -17.46 -52.22
CA ASP A 149 -1.28 -18.52 -52.46
C ASP A 149 0.14 -17.98 -52.61
N LYS A 150 0.27 -16.93 -53.45
CA LYS A 150 1.57 -16.28 -53.65
C LYS A 150 2.13 -15.74 -52.34
N LYS A 151 1.28 -15.07 -51.52
CA LYS A 151 1.72 -14.53 -50.21
C LYS A 151 1.99 -15.60 -49.18
N LEU A 152 1.23 -16.68 -49.22
CA LEU A 152 1.43 -17.85 -48.40
C LEU A 152 2.79 -18.51 -48.69
N GLY A 153 3.16 -18.65 -50.00
CA GLY A 153 4.49 -19.09 -50.42
C GLY A 153 5.63 -18.17 -49.96
N GLU A 154 5.41 -16.82 -50.03
CA GLU A 154 6.40 -15.86 -49.48
C GLU A 154 6.55 -16.04 -47.96
N TYR A 155 5.47 -16.23 -47.24
CA TYR A 155 5.46 -16.48 -45.78
C TYR A 155 6.16 -17.80 -45.41
N ALA A 156 5.89 -18.89 -46.16
CA ALA A 156 6.52 -20.20 -45.96
C ALA A 156 8.04 -20.17 -46.10
N GLN A 157 8.59 -19.39 -47.05
CA GLN A 157 10.02 -19.19 -47.17
C GLN A 157 10.66 -18.46 -45.97
N LEU A 158 9.87 -17.68 -45.23
CA LEU A 158 10.32 -16.91 -44.08
C LEU A 158 10.08 -17.63 -42.75
N SER A 159 9.07 -18.49 -42.68
CA SER A 159 8.65 -19.17 -41.43
C SER A 159 8.80 -20.68 -41.55
N PRO A 160 9.66 -21.33 -40.77
CA PRO A 160 9.84 -22.78 -40.80
C PRO A 160 8.61 -23.54 -40.21
N LYS A 161 7.64 -22.84 -39.65
CA LYS A 161 6.41 -23.43 -39.09
C LYS A 161 5.40 -23.85 -40.17
N LEU A 162 5.43 -23.22 -41.33
CA LEU A 162 4.57 -23.56 -42.44
C LEU A 162 5.33 -24.58 -43.35
N ASN A 163 5.16 -25.86 -43.03
CA ASN A 163 5.78 -26.93 -43.79
C ASN A 163 4.98 -27.30 -45.06
N SER A 164 5.58 -28.19 -45.90
CA SER A 164 4.98 -28.66 -47.15
C SER A 164 3.60 -29.32 -46.98
N ASP A 165 3.40 -30.01 -45.83
CA ASP A 165 2.18 -30.79 -45.58
C ASP A 165 1.00 -29.86 -45.25
N ILE A 166 1.27 -28.80 -44.46
CA ILE A 166 0.28 -27.76 -44.16
C ILE A 166 -0.09 -26.99 -45.42
N MET A 167 0.89 -26.65 -46.27
CA MET A 167 0.66 -26.00 -47.56
C MET A 167 -0.22 -26.86 -48.47
N ALA A 168 0.10 -28.15 -48.61
CA ALA A 168 -0.70 -29.08 -49.38
C ALA A 168 -2.15 -29.21 -48.89
N ASN A 169 -2.36 -29.22 -47.56
CA ASN A 169 -3.70 -29.21 -46.97
C ASN A 169 -4.50 -27.96 -47.30
N ILE A 170 -3.87 -26.79 -47.29
CA ILE A 170 -4.52 -25.52 -47.63
C ILE A 170 -4.89 -25.49 -49.12
N GLU A 171 -3.96 -25.93 -49.99
CA GLU A 171 -4.17 -25.97 -51.46
C GLU A 171 -5.26 -26.96 -51.86
N ALA A 172 -5.45 -28.05 -51.08
CA ALA A 172 -6.47 -29.06 -51.32
C ALA A 172 -7.91 -28.55 -51.08
N LYS A 173 -8.11 -27.46 -50.35
CA LYS A 173 -9.43 -26.87 -50.11
C LYS A 173 -10.00 -26.28 -51.38
N LEU A 174 -11.11 -26.83 -51.85
CA LEU A 174 -11.72 -26.46 -53.11
C LEU A 174 -12.60 -25.21 -53.00
N MET A 175 -13.34 -25.11 -51.90
CA MET A 175 -14.27 -23.99 -51.68
C MET A 175 -13.48 -22.73 -51.24
N PRO A 176 -13.81 -21.55 -51.79
CA PRO A 176 -13.09 -20.30 -51.49
C PRO A 176 -13.08 -19.90 -50.03
N GLY A 177 -14.16 -20.18 -49.29
CA GLY A 177 -14.26 -19.90 -47.85
C GLY A 177 -13.38 -20.81 -47.02
N GLU A 178 -13.43 -22.11 -47.23
CA GLU A 178 -12.57 -23.09 -46.55
C GLU A 178 -11.09 -22.83 -46.80
N PHE A 179 -10.73 -22.46 -48.03
CA PHE A 179 -9.37 -22.07 -48.37
C PHE A 179 -8.90 -20.85 -47.55
N ALA A 180 -9.75 -19.82 -47.46
CA ALA A 180 -9.44 -18.61 -46.73
C ALA A 180 -9.26 -18.91 -45.21
N ASP A 181 -10.13 -19.79 -44.66
CA ASP A 181 -10.08 -20.15 -43.26
C ASP A 181 -8.83 -21.01 -42.92
N ALA A 182 -8.50 -21.97 -43.78
CA ALA A 182 -7.30 -22.78 -43.62
C ALA A 182 -6.01 -21.94 -43.70
N ALA A 183 -5.97 -20.97 -44.61
CA ALA A 183 -4.85 -20.05 -44.76
C ALA A 183 -4.76 -19.08 -43.55
N ALA A 184 -5.88 -18.60 -43.04
CA ALA A 184 -5.94 -17.76 -41.85
C ALA A 184 -5.46 -18.51 -40.63
N ASN A 185 -5.90 -19.75 -40.46
CA ASN A 185 -5.47 -20.62 -39.33
C ASN A 185 -3.96 -20.85 -39.31
N ALA A 186 -3.36 -21.08 -40.47
CA ALA A 186 -1.93 -21.36 -40.59
C ALA A 186 -1.04 -20.14 -40.28
N VAL A 187 -1.52 -18.90 -40.48
CA VAL A 187 -0.70 -17.70 -40.41
C VAL A 187 -1.09 -16.75 -39.27
N LEU A 188 -2.39 -16.52 -39.06
CA LEU A 188 -2.88 -15.52 -38.13
C LEU A 188 -2.79 -16.02 -36.69
N LYS A 189 -2.14 -15.23 -35.83
CA LYS A 189 -1.97 -15.52 -34.40
C LYS A 189 -2.77 -14.58 -33.49
N ARG A 190 -3.11 -13.39 -33.98
CA ARG A 190 -3.79 -12.36 -33.21
C ARG A 190 -5.29 -12.65 -33.17
N PRO A 191 -5.90 -12.73 -31.99
CA PRO A 191 -7.33 -13.05 -31.85
C PRO A 191 -8.23 -12.05 -32.60
N GLU A 192 -7.87 -10.77 -32.59
CA GLU A 192 -8.65 -9.72 -33.23
C GLU A 192 -8.72 -9.93 -34.74
N GLN A 193 -7.59 -10.29 -35.38
CA GLN A 193 -7.53 -10.57 -36.80
C GLN A 193 -8.32 -11.84 -37.17
N ARG A 194 -8.24 -12.86 -36.30
CA ARG A 194 -9.00 -14.10 -36.49
C ARG A 194 -10.50 -13.86 -36.36
N GLN A 195 -10.92 -12.99 -35.42
CA GLN A 195 -12.31 -12.60 -35.24
C GLN A 195 -12.85 -11.84 -36.47
N GLU A 196 -12.06 -10.90 -37.04
CA GLU A 196 -12.41 -10.19 -38.24
C GLU A 196 -12.57 -11.11 -39.47
N ILE A 197 -11.82 -12.21 -39.53
CA ILE A 197 -11.97 -13.25 -40.57
C ILE A 197 -13.20 -14.12 -40.30
N LEU A 198 -13.50 -14.41 -39.04
CA LEU A 198 -14.67 -15.21 -38.66
C LEU A 198 -15.97 -14.48 -38.95
N GLU A 199 -16.04 -13.19 -38.75
CA GLU A 199 -17.22 -12.34 -38.98
C GLU A 199 -17.51 -12.04 -40.47
N GLU A 200 -16.52 -12.24 -41.34
CA GLU A 200 -16.66 -11.93 -42.76
C GLU A 200 -17.29 -13.10 -43.54
N LEU A 201 -18.47 -12.93 -44.07
CA LEU A 201 -19.22 -13.96 -44.76
C LEU A 201 -18.93 -14.03 -46.27
N ASP A 202 -18.52 -12.91 -46.94
CA ASP A 202 -18.07 -12.95 -48.36
C ASP A 202 -16.66 -13.56 -48.44
N PRO A 203 -16.49 -14.75 -49.02
CA PRO A 203 -15.18 -15.38 -49.17
C PRO A 203 -14.13 -14.52 -49.87
N ALA A 204 -14.57 -13.66 -50.81
CA ALA A 204 -13.68 -12.78 -51.52
C ALA A 204 -13.18 -11.62 -50.65
N GLU A 205 -14.06 -10.99 -49.85
CA GLU A 205 -13.63 -9.96 -48.89
C GLU A 205 -12.78 -10.58 -47.75
N ARG A 206 -13.11 -11.80 -47.32
CA ARG A 206 -12.30 -12.57 -46.34
C ARG A 206 -10.87 -12.75 -46.84
N MET A 207 -10.69 -13.21 -48.10
CA MET A 207 -9.35 -13.34 -48.71
C MET A 207 -8.64 -12.01 -48.88
N LYS A 208 -9.37 -10.92 -49.09
CA LYS A 208 -8.78 -9.58 -49.22
C LYS A 208 -8.30 -9.05 -47.87
N LYS A 209 -9.07 -9.23 -46.78
CA LYS A 209 -8.62 -8.95 -45.40
C LYS A 209 -7.38 -9.78 -45.07
N LEU A 210 -7.41 -11.06 -45.37
CA LEU A 210 -6.31 -12.00 -45.14
C LEU A 210 -5.02 -11.54 -45.86
N LEU A 211 -5.11 -11.07 -47.10
CA LEU A 211 -3.95 -10.51 -47.82
C LEU A 211 -3.34 -9.31 -47.09
N SER A 212 -4.14 -8.43 -46.50
CA SER A 212 -3.64 -7.29 -45.76
C SER A 212 -2.87 -7.74 -44.50
N PHE A 213 -3.40 -8.73 -43.81
CA PHE A 213 -2.73 -9.30 -42.63
C PHE A 213 -1.44 -10.02 -42.97
N PHE A 214 -1.41 -10.76 -44.08
CA PHE A 214 -0.19 -11.44 -44.54
C PHE A 214 0.95 -10.48 -44.88
N VAL A 215 0.65 -9.32 -45.45
CA VAL A 215 1.67 -8.29 -45.69
C VAL A 215 2.32 -7.86 -44.40
N GLY A 216 1.53 -7.58 -43.36
CA GLY A 216 2.04 -7.22 -42.02
C GLY A 216 2.87 -8.31 -41.37
N GLU A 217 2.42 -9.57 -41.42
CA GLU A 217 3.15 -10.70 -40.84
C GLU A 217 4.47 -10.98 -41.58
N ILE A 218 4.47 -10.88 -42.92
CA ILE A 218 5.69 -11.03 -43.73
C ILE A 218 6.74 -9.93 -43.40
N ASP A 219 6.30 -8.69 -43.20
CA ASP A 219 7.20 -7.59 -42.84
C ASP A 219 7.81 -7.77 -41.46
N ILE A 220 7.02 -8.27 -40.50
CA ILE A 220 7.52 -8.64 -39.17
C ILE A 220 8.59 -9.73 -39.29
N LEU A 221 8.32 -10.82 -40.01
CA LEU A 221 9.30 -11.91 -40.19
C LEU A 221 10.59 -11.46 -40.89
N LYS A 222 10.49 -10.52 -41.83
CA LYS A 222 11.67 -9.92 -42.45
C LYS A 222 12.49 -9.09 -41.50
N ALA A 223 11.83 -8.33 -40.62
CA ALA A 223 12.49 -7.57 -39.56
C ALA A 223 13.20 -8.49 -38.57
N ASP A 224 12.53 -9.55 -38.11
CA ASP A 224 13.11 -10.55 -37.19
C ASP A 224 14.38 -11.20 -37.79
N ARG A 225 14.34 -11.58 -39.06
CA ARG A 225 15.53 -12.12 -39.73
C ARG A 225 16.69 -11.14 -39.81
N ARG A 226 16.42 -9.83 -40.04
CA ARG A 226 17.47 -8.79 -40.03
C ARG A 226 18.09 -8.65 -38.64
N ILE A 227 17.24 -8.59 -37.59
CA ILE A 227 17.71 -8.52 -36.21
C ILE A 227 18.54 -9.75 -35.84
N ALA A 228 18.09 -10.95 -36.18
CA ALA A 228 18.81 -12.18 -35.92
C ALA A 228 20.18 -12.22 -36.62
N ALA A 229 20.26 -11.72 -37.89
CA ALA A 229 21.51 -11.62 -38.63
C ALA A 229 22.48 -10.61 -38.01
N GLU A 230 21.96 -9.48 -37.52
CA GLU A 230 22.74 -8.45 -36.84
C GLU A 230 23.28 -8.93 -35.48
N VAL A 231 22.46 -9.63 -34.70
CA VAL A 231 22.88 -10.28 -33.44
C VAL A 231 23.98 -11.32 -33.71
N LYS A 232 23.80 -12.16 -34.72
CA LYS A 232 24.83 -13.16 -35.12
C LYS A 232 26.15 -12.48 -35.50
N TYR A 233 26.10 -11.40 -36.30
CA TYR A 233 27.30 -10.63 -36.65
C TYR A 233 28.01 -10.06 -35.42
N GLN A 234 27.25 -9.52 -34.43
CA GLN A 234 27.82 -9.02 -33.18
C GLN A 234 28.46 -10.13 -32.33
N VAL A 235 27.85 -11.30 -32.28
CA VAL A 235 28.40 -12.47 -31.56
C VAL A 235 29.71 -12.94 -32.23
N ASP A 236 29.73 -13.06 -33.56
CA ASP A 236 30.92 -13.45 -34.30
C ASP A 236 32.08 -12.43 -34.14
N LYS A 237 31.75 -11.13 -34.08
CA LYS A 237 32.71 -10.07 -33.81
C LYS A 237 33.26 -10.19 -32.38
N SER A 238 32.42 -10.42 -31.40
CA SER A 238 32.83 -10.57 -30.00
C SER A 238 33.71 -11.79 -29.79
N GLN A 239 33.47 -12.93 -30.50
CA GLN A 239 34.32 -14.12 -30.47
C GLN A 239 35.72 -13.85 -31.07
N LYS A 240 35.81 -13.07 -32.18
CA LYS A 240 37.09 -12.68 -32.74
C LYS A 240 37.87 -11.74 -31.82
N GLU A 241 37.19 -10.77 -31.17
CA GLU A 241 37.81 -9.88 -30.17
C GLU A 241 38.31 -10.66 -28.96
N TYR A 242 37.57 -11.67 -28.50
CA TYR A 242 38.00 -12.56 -27.44
C TYR A 242 39.28 -13.32 -27.83
N TYR A 243 39.33 -13.92 -29.02
CA TYR A 243 40.48 -14.64 -29.51
C TYR A 243 41.72 -13.75 -29.58
N TYR A 244 41.63 -12.54 -30.09
CA TYR A 244 42.71 -11.57 -30.12
C TYR A 244 43.18 -11.16 -28.72
N ARG A 245 42.26 -10.98 -27.76
CA ARG A 245 42.60 -10.67 -26.36
C ARG A 245 43.38 -11.81 -25.71
N GLU A 246 42.96 -13.06 -25.91
CA GLU A 246 43.70 -14.21 -25.41
C GLU A 246 45.08 -14.36 -26.04
N GLN A 247 45.24 -14.07 -27.32
CA GLN A 247 46.56 -13.99 -27.95
C GLN A 247 47.45 -12.87 -27.34
N ILE A 248 46.88 -11.70 -27.11
CA ILE A 248 47.58 -10.58 -26.46
C ILE A 248 47.98 -10.98 -25.03
N LYS A 249 47.12 -11.68 -24.29
CA LYS A 249 47.41 -12.16 -22.94
C LYS A 249 48.53 -13.19 -22.90
N ALA A 250 48.53 -14.11 -23.84
CA ALA A 250 49.61 -15.10 -24.01
C ALA A 250 50.95 -14.43 -24.35
N ILE A 251 50.96 -13.48 -25.28
CA ILE A 251 52.12 -12.69 -25.67
C ILE A 251 52.66 -11.83 -24.52
N ARG A 252 51.78 -11.17 -23.74
CA ARG A 252 52.19 -10.39 -22.56
C ARG A 252 52.77 -11.28 -21.47
N LYS A 253 52.25 -12.49 -21.29
CA LYS A 253 52.77 -13.47 -20.34
C LYS A 253 54.18 -13.95 -20.74
N GLU A 254 54.44 -14.12 -22.03
CA GLU A 254 55.80 -14.45 -22.56
C GLU A 254 56.76 -13.27 -22.46
N LEU A 255 56.26 -12.03 -22.56
CA LEU A 255 57.09 -10.82 -22.44
C LEU A 255 57.41 -10.40 -21.00
N GLY A 256 56.83 -11.09 -20.01
CA GLY A 256 57.07 -10.79 -18.59
C GLY A 256 56.46 -9.44 -18.14
N GLU A 257 55.57 -8.83 -18.95
CA GLU A 257 54.82 -7.61 -18.55
C GLU A 257 53.71 -8.05 -17.60
N SER A 258 53.88 -7.75 -16.32
CA SER A 258 52.79 -7.80 -15.33
C SER A 258 51.76 -6.75 -15.75
N SER A 259 50.69 -7.20 -16.40
CA SER A 259 49.53 -6.32 -16.57
C SER A 259 48.93 -6.08 -15.18
N ASP A 260 48.89 -4.85 -14.76
CA ASP A 260 48.00 -4.43 -13.64
C ASP A 260 46.58 -4.88 -13.96
N THR A 261 46.27 -6.09 -13.53
CA THR A 261 44.91 -6.62 -13.70
C THR A 261 44.07 -6.02 -12.59
N GLU A 262 42.81 -5.80 -12.85
CA GLU A 262 41.83 -5.35 -11.82
C GLU A 262 41.89 -6.26 -10.57
N ALA A 263 42.24 -7.55 -10.77
CA ALA A 263 42.51 -8.48 -9.70
C ALA A 263 43.72 -8.09 -8.84
N ASP A 264 44.77 -7.50 -9.42
CA ASP A 264 45.94 -7.02 -8.69
C ASP A 264 45.64 -5.75 -7.90
N GLU A 265 44.77 -4.87 -8.45
CA GLU A 265 44.22 -3.72 -7.69
C GLU A 265 43.44 -4.17 -6.46
N PHE A 266 42.62 -5.19 -6.60
CA PHE A 266 41.88 -5.76 -5.46
C PHE A 266 42.80 -6.40 -4.42
N ARG A 267 43.89 -7.08 -4.83
CA ARG A 267 44.92 -7.61 -3.93
C ARG A 267 45.61 -6.49 -3.15
N ALA A 268 46.02 -5.43 -3.85
CA ALA A 268 46.63 -4.28 -3.20
C ALA A 268 45.69 -3.61 -2.16
N LYS A 269 44.39 -3.42 -2.50
CA LYS A 269 43.41 -2.94 -1.55
C LYS A 269 43.25 -3.87 -0.35
N LEU A 270 43.24 -5.18 -0.56
CA LEU A 270 43.13 -6.18 0.49
C LEU A 270 44.31 -6.17 1.46
N GLU A 271 45.55 -5.96 0.95
CA GLU A 271 46.75 -5.88 1.80
C GLU A 271 46.67 -4.73 2.83
N HIS A 272 46.10 -3.59 2.41
CA HIS A 272 45.96 -2.41 3.28
C HIS A 272 44.73 -2.46 4.20
N LYS A 273 43.77 -3.38 3.98
CA LYS A 273 42.54 -3.49 4.75
C LYS A 273 42.72 -4.41 5.95
N GLN A 274 42.36 -3.93 7.15
CA GLN A 274 42.31 -4.73 8.35
C GLN A 274 40.98 -5.45 8.43
N MET A 275 41.02 -6.79 8.52
CA MET A 275 39.82 -7.62 8.62
C MET A 275 40.13 -8.97 9.28
N PRO A 276 39.13 -9.72 9.76
CA PRO A 276 39.35 -11.07 10.29
C PRO A 276 39.94 -12.02 9.24
N ASP A 277 40.87 -12.89 9.67
CA ASP A 277 41.57 -13.84 8.76
C ASP A 277 40.62 -14.76 8.01
N SER A 278 39.49 -15.15 8.64
CA SER A 278 38.46 -15.96 8.00
C SER A 278 37.82 -15.23 6.81
N VAL A 279 37.58 -13.93 6.92
CA VAL A 279 37.01 -13.09 5.87
C VAL A 279 38.06 -12.83 4.78
N ARG A 280 39.30 -12.53 5.16
CA ARG A 280 40.45 -12.34 4.25
C ARG A 280 40.61 -13.54 3.31
N SER A 281 40.60 -14.75 3.87
CA SER A 281 40.73 -15.99 3.12
C SER A 281 39.59 -16.23 2.09
N VAL A 282 38.40 -15.75 2.38
CA VAL A 282 37.25 -15.80 1.45
C VAL A 282 37.46 -14.82 0.30
N ILE A 283 37.86 -13.59 0.61
CA ILE A 283 38.10 -12.57 -0.43
C ILE A 283 39.28 -12.95 -1.32
N GLU A 284 40.37 -13.45 -0.79
CA GLU A 284 41.53 -13.93 -1.57
C GLU A 284 41.14 -15.02 -2.58
N ARG A 285 40.28 -15.97 -2.14
CA ARG A 285 39.76 -17.02 -3.06
C ARG A 285 38.90 -16.43 -4.17
N GLU A 286 38.05 -15.46 -3.84
CA GLU A 286 37.19 -14.83 -4.84
C GLU A 286 38.01 -13.91 -5.80
N ILE A 287 39.03 -13.20 -5.31
CA ILE A 287 39.92 -12.42 -6.20
C ILE A 287 40.70 -13.37 -7.15
N LYS A 288 41.15 -14.51 -6.63
CA LYS A 288 41.80 -15.51 -7.49
C LYS A 288 40.80 -16.04 -8.53
N ARG A 289 39.58 -16.42 -8.10
CA ARG A 289 38.53 -16.87 -9.02
C ARG A 289 38.23 -15.82 -10.09
N TYR A 290 38.07 -14.54 -9.66
CA TYR A 290 37.84 -13.44 -10.58
C TYR A 290 38.93 -13.28 -11.64
N GLY A 291 40.22 -13.40 -11.24
CA GLY A 291 41.35 -13.36 -12.16
C GLY A 291 41.40 -14.54 -13.17
N ASP A 292 40.83 -15.69 -12.77
CA ASP A 292 40.76 -16.90 -13.60
C ASP A 292 39.54 -16.89 -14.55
N LEU A 293 38.53 -16.00 -14.34
CA LEU A 293 37.35 -15.93 -15.19
C LEU A 293 37.67 -15.42 -16.60
N PRO A 294 37.07 -16.01 -17.65
CA PRO A 294 37.21 -15.52 -19.01
C PRO A 294 36.69 -14.07 -19.15
N ALA A 295 37.38 -13.28 -19.93
CA ALA A 295 36.92 -11.94 -20.26
C ALA A 295 35.55 -11.98 -20.96
N GLY A 296 34.53 -11.31 -20.39
CA GLY A 296 33.15 -11.35 -20.90
C GLY A 296 32.27 -12.43 -20.29
N SER A 297 32.76 -13.15 -19.28
CA SER A 297 31.95 -14.06 -18.50
C SER A 297 30.78 -13.32 -17.81
N HIS A 298 29.57 -13.89 -17.85
CA HIS A 298 28.40 -13.38 -17.12
C HIS A 298 28.59 -13.39 -15.59
N GLU A 299 29.56 -14.16 -15.08
CA GLU A 299 29.86 -14.23 -13.65
C GLU A 299 30.80 -13.10 -13.19
N ALA A 300 31.61 -12.54 -14.08
CA ALA A 300 32.62 -11.55 -13.72
C ALA A 300 32.06 -10.28 -13.07
N PRO A 301 30.91 -9.68 -13.53
CA PRO A 301 30.31 -8.53 -12.85
C PRO A 301 29.81 -8.87 -11.44
N SER A 302 29.29 -10.08 -11.23
CA SER A 302 28.80 -10.52 -9.92
C SER A 302 29.95 -10.75 -8.94
N ALA A 303 31.03 -11.40 -9.38
CA ALA A 303 32.25 -11.60 -8.57
C ALA A 303 32.91 -10.26 -8.23
N ARG A 304 33.00 -9.34 -9.20
CA ARG A 304 33.50 -7.99 -8.99
C ARG A 304 32.70 -7.25 -7.91
N ASN A 305 31.36 -7.18 -8.07
CA ASN A 305 30.48 -6.51 -7.11
C ASN A 305 30.61 -7.10 -5.69
N TYR A 306 30.81 -8.42 -5.60
CA TYR A 306 31.05 -9.09 -4.33
C TYR A 306 32.37 -8.64 -3.69
N ILE A 307 33.48 -8.68 -4.44
CA ILE A 307 34.79 -8.28 -3.97
C ILE A 307 34.76 -6.80 -3.54
N GLU A 308 34.21 -5.91 -4.36
CA GLU A 308 34.05 -4.50 -4.05
C GLU A 308 33.24 -4.30 -2.76
N CYS A 309 32.10 -4.98 -2.62
CA CYS A 309 31.28 -4.92 -1.42
C CYS A 309 32.06 -5.33 -0.17
N MET A 310 32.79 -6.45 -0.24
CA MET A 310 33.58 -6.97 0.88
C MET A 310 34.76 -6.09 1.25
N LEU A 311 35.40 -5.44 0.28
CA LEU A 311 36.49 -4.51 0.52
C LEU A 311 36.02 -3.16 1.04
N ASP A 312 34.82 -2.70 0.63
CA ASP A 312 34.24 -1.44 1.07
C ASP A 312 33.63 -1.51 2.48
N LEU A 313 33.30 -2.72 2.97
CA LEU A 313 32.76 -2.90 4.31
C LEU A 313 33.80 -2.53 5.39
N PRO A 314 33.38 -1.82 6.45
CA PRO A 314 34.23 -1.61 7.62
C PRO A 314 34.31 -2.92 8.44
N TRP A 315 35.51 -3.43 8.63
CA TRP A 315 35.73 -4.66 9.43
C TRP A 315 36.34 -4.37 10.80
N ASN A 316 37.14 -3.32 10.92
CA ASN A 316 37.80 -2.88 12.17
C ASN A 316 37.81 -1.35 12.33
N GLU A 317 37.29 -0.61 11.37
CA GLU A 317 37.27 0.85 11.43
C GLU A 317 36.17 1.33 12.37
N GLU A 318 36.52 2.05 13.42
CA GLU A 318 35.59 2.62 14.40
C GLU A 318 35.77 4.14 14.51
N SER A 319 34.66 4.84 14.73
CA SER A 319 34.66 6.25 15.13
C SER A 319 34.92 6.34 16.65
N THR A 320 35.60 7.40 17.08
CA THR A 320 35.80 7.66 18.51
C THR A 320 34.52 8.21 19.14
N ASP A 321 34.00 7.53 20.16
CA ASP A 321 32.79 7.96 20.83
C ASP A 321 33.05 9.17 21.75
N ASN A 322 32.24 10.20 21.62
CA ASN A 322 32.21 11.30 22.54
C ASN A 322 31.24 11.02 23.70
N MET A 323 31.76 10.75 24.89
CA MET A 323 30.97 10.44 26.08
C MET A 323 30.82 11.64 27.04
N ASP A 324 31.03 12.85 26.56
CA ASP A 324 30.79 14.06 27.34
C ASP A 324 29.29 14.41 27.39
N LEU A 325 28.71 14.21 28.58
CA LEU A 325 27.27 14.46 28.83
C LEU A 325 26.91 15.94 28.74
N ALA A 326 27.86 16.86 29.05
CA ALA A 326 27.60 18.29 28.91
C ALA A 326 27.49 18.68 27.44
N HIS A 327 28.42 18.21 26.61
CA HIS A 327 28.38 18.40 25.17
C HIS A 327 27.11 17.78 24.54
N ALA A 328 26.72 16.59 24.99
CA ALA A 328 25.51 15.95 24.51
C ALA A 328 24.24 16.77 24.82
N ARG A 329 24.13 17.32 26.04
CA ARG A 329 23.02 18.21 26.41
C ARG A 329 23.00 19.46 25.51
N GLU A 330 24.13 20.11 25.35
CA GLU A 330 24.24 21.29 24.50
C GLU A 330 23.86 21.00 23.04
N THR A 331 24.32 19.88 22.49
CA THR A 331 23.99 19.46 21.13
C THR A 331 22.50 19.20 20.97
N LEU A 332 21.87 18.46 21.88
CA LEU A 332 20.44 18.18 21.85
C LEU A 332 19.58 19.44 22.03
N ASP A 333 20.00 20.35 22.95
CA ASP A 333 19.27 21.60 23.22
C ASP A 333 19.38 22.61 22.07
N SER A 334 20.53 22.63 21.42
CA SER A 334 20.72 23.49 20.23
C SER A 334 19.94 23.02 19.02
N ALA A 335 19.75 21.72 18.88
CA ALA A 335 19.06 21.11 17.74
C ALA A 335 17.54 21.01 17.91
N HIS A 336 17.05 20.90 19.14
CA HIS A 336 15.65 20.65 19.46
C HIS A 336 15.14 21.55 20.59
N TYR A 337 14.01 22.20 20.36
CA TYR A 337 13.30 22.93 21.40
C TYR A 337 12.30 22.01 22.12
N GLY A 338 12.25 22.05 23.46
CA GLY A 338 11.42 21.16 24.24
C GLY A 338 11.93 19.72 24.25
N MET A 339 11.05 18.74 24.29
CA MET A 339 11.36 17.32 24.37
C MET A 339 12.19 16.91 25.60
N ASP A 340 12.03 17.58 26.75
CA ASP A 340 12.92 17.44 27.88
C ASP A 340 12.99 15.99 28.40
N LYS A 341 11.86 15.29 28.50
CA LYS A 341 11.81 13.87 28.89
C LYS A 341 12.59 12.97 27.91
N VAL A 342 12.48 13.23 26.60
CA VAL A 342 13.19 12.46 25.57
C VAL A 342 14.70 12.70 25.68
N LYS A 343 15.11 13.96 25.81
CA LYS A 343 16.52 14.34 25.97
C LYS A 343 17.11 13.76 27.24
N GLU A 344 16.40 13.82 28.37
CA GLU A 344 16.85 13.26 29.64
C GLU A 344 17.08 11.76 29.51
N ARG A 345 16.16 11.02 28.88
CA ARG A 345 16.32 9.58 28.67
C ARG A 345 17.53 9.25 27.79
N ILE A 346 17.81 10.07 26.78
CA ILE A 346 19.01 9.92 25.93
C ILE A 346 20.29 10.15 26.77
N ILE A 347 20.29 11.18 27.62
CA ILE A 347 21.45 11.46 28.52
C ILE A 347 21.65 10.34 29.54
N GLU A 348 20.59 9.76 30.10
CA GLU A 348 20.65 8.58 30.96
C GLU A 348 21.31 7.41 30.23
N TYR A 349 20.88 7.14 29.02
CA TYR A 349 21.46 6.09 28.17
C TYR A 349 22.97 6.31 27.93
N MET A 350 23.35 7.54 27.57
CA MET A 350 24.76 7.90 27.39
C MET A 350 25.57 7.79 28.69
N ALA A 351 24.96 8.13 29.82
CA ALA A 351 25.61 7.99 31.12
C ALA A 351 25.91 6.51 31.48
N VAL A 352 24.94 5.63 31.19
CA VAL A 352 25.13 4.17 31.36
C VAL A 352 26.21 3.65 30.42
N ALA A 353 26.17 4.07 29.14
CA ALA A 353 27.19 3.71 28.14
C ALA A 353 28.60 4.15 28.58
N ARG A 354 28.74 5.35 29.17
CA ARG A 354 30.00 5.86 29.75
C ARG A 354 30.51 5.01 30.91
N LEU A 355 29.62 4.57 31.79
CA LEU A 355 29.99 3.76 32.96
C LEU A 355 30.36 2.32 32.58
N THR A 356 29.66 1.74 31.61
CA THR A 356 29.87 0.36 31.15
C THR A 356 31.00 0.23 30.15
N GLY A 357 31.43 1.34 29.54
CA GLY A 357 32.41 1.35 28.43
C GLY A 357 31.86 0.74 27.15
N LYS A 358 30.56 0.44 27.08
CA LYS A 358 29.87 -0.14 25.93
C LYS A 358 28.55 0.57 25.71
N VAL A 359 28.26 0.90 24.46
CA VAL A 359 26.91 1.29 24.05
C VAL A 359 26.10 0.00 24.07
N ASN A 360 25.36 -0.24 25.16
CA ASN A 360 24.58 -1.46 25.33
C ASN A 360 23.56 -1.61 24.18
N GLY A 361 23.42 -2.86 23.70
CA GLY A 361 22.58 -3.23 22.58
C GLY A 361 21.06 -3.09 22.77
N GLN A 362 20.62 -2.16 23.62
CA GLN A 362 19.20 -1.83 23.76
C GLN A 362 18.76 -0.95 22.59
N VAL A 363 17.73 -1.37 21.90
CA VAL A 363 17.16 -0.64 20.76
C VAL A 363 16.19 0.42 21.29
N ILE A 364 16.45 1.69 20.99
CA ILE A 364 15.54 2.79 21.35
C ILE A 364 14.53 2.99 20.22
N CYS A 365 13.25 2.99 20.56
CA CYS A 365 12.15 3.24 19.64
C CYS A 365 11.43 4.55 19.97
N PHE A 366 11.50 5.53 19.07
CA PHE A 366 10.75 6.77 19.18
C PHE A 366 9.37 6.62 18.58
N VAL A 367 8.32 6.65 19.40
CA VAL A 367 6.93 6.53 18.98
C VAL A 367 6.22 7.86 19.12
N GLY A 368 5.45 8.26 18.12
CA GLY A 368 4.65 9.50 18.19
C GLY A 368 4.20 9.97 16.82
N PRO A 369 3.39 11.03 16.76
CA PRO A 369 2.79 11.49 15.53
C PRO A 369 3.83 11.95 14.48
N PRO A 370 3.45 12.02 13.20
CA PRO A 370 4.37 12.47 12.15
C PRO A 370 4.77 13.93 12.35
N GLY A 371 6.04 14.24 12.04
CA GLY A 371 6.54 15.63 12.07
C GLY A 371 6.94 16.17 13.43
N VAL A 372 7.01 15.34 14.47
CA VAL A 372 7.49 15.75 15.81
C VAL A 372 9.01 15.71 15.96
N GLY A 373 9.76 15.33 14.93
CA GLY A 373 11.22 15.36 14.97
C GLY A 373 11.91 14.05 15.34
N LYS A 374 11.22 12.91 15.30
CA LYS A 374 11.78 11.57 15.61
C LYS A 374 13.08 11.28 14.84
N THR A 375 13.06 11.49 13.53
CA THR A 375 14.25 11.27 12.67
C THR A 375 15.36 12.29 12.94
N SER A 376 15.01 13.54 13.30
CA SER A 376 16.01 14.56 13.60
C SER A 376 16.68 14.38 14.95
N ILE A 377 15.92 13.92 15.97
CA ILE A 377 16.51 13.60 17.29
C ILE A 377 17.51 12.44 17.18
N ALA A 378 17.18 11.40 16.38
CA ALA A 378 18.08 10.30 16.11
C ALA A 378 19.40 10.76 15.47
N LYS A 379 19.35 11.71 14.55
CA LYS A 379 20.54 12.31 13.98
C LYS A 379 21.35 13.09 15.04
N SER A 380 20.67 13.88 15.88
CA SER A 380 21.35 14.66 16.94
C SER A 380 22.01 13.77 17.98
N ILE A 381 21.48 12.56 18.23
CA ILE A 381 22.14 11.54 19.07
C ILE A 381 23.46 11.12 18.44
N ALA A 382 23.45 10.83 17.14
CA ALA A 382 24.66 10.45 16.42
C ALA A 382 25.70 11.58 16.44
N ASP A 383 25.27 12.82 16.22
CA ASP A 383 26.12 14.00 16.25
C ASP A 383 26.71 14.23 17.67
N ALA A 384 25.93 14.02 18.72
CA ALA A 384 26.37 14.12 20.12
C ALA A 384 27.41 13.05 20.49
N LEU A 385 27.22 11.81 19.97
CA LEU A 385 28.17 10.70 20.17
C LEU A 385 29.41 10.80 19.27
N GLY A 386 29.40 11.65 18.25
CA GLY A 386 30.45 11.70 17.23
C GLY A 386 30.43 10.52 16.25
N ARG A 387 29.32 9.77 16.17
CA ARG A 387 29.15 8.60 15.32
C ARG A 387 28.59 8.95 13.94
N ARG A 388 28.92 8.14 12.96
CA ARG A 388 28.30 8.23 11.63
C ARG A 388 26.84 7.85 11.71
N PHE A 389 25.99 8.61 11.02
CA PHE A 389 24.53 8.41 10.97
C PHE A 389 24.09 7.88 9.62
N VAL A 390 23.35 6.77 9.63
CA VAL A 390 22.71 6.22 8.44
C VAL A 390 21.22 6.02 8.72
N ARG A 391 20.39 6.43 7.77
CA ARG A 391 18.93 6.25 7.85
C ARG A 391 18.49 5.19 6.85
N MET A 392 17.71 4.21 7.30
CA MET A 392 17.08 3.19 6.48
C MET A 392 15.57 3.22 6.71
N SER A 393 14.79 3.47 5.67
CA SER A 393 13.33 3.39 5.75
C SER A 393 12.87 1.94 5.60
N LEU A 394 12.03 1.50 6.53
CA LEU A 394 11.41 0.16 6.52
C LEU A 394 10.00 0.20 5.89
N GLY A 395 9.45 1.40 5.67
CA GLY A 395 8.14 1.55 5.04
C GLY A 395 8.12 1.03 3.60
N GLY A 396 7.25 0.04 3.37
CA GLY A 396 7.10 -0.59 2.04
C GLY A 396 7.97 -1.82 1.79
N ILE A 397 8.80 -2.22 2.76
CA ILE A 397 9.53 -3.50 2.69
C ILE A 397 8.53 -4.63 2.91
N ARG A 398 8.53 -5.61 2.00
CA ARG A 398 7.66 -6.80 2.03
C ARG A 398 8.45 -8.10 1.99
N ASP A 399 9.66 -8.07 1.45
CA ASP A 399 10.52 -9.24 1.25
C ASP A 399 11.69 -9.22 2.26
N GLU A 400 11.91 -10.34 2.94
CA GLU A 400 13.07 -10.56 3.80
C GLU A 400 14.40 -10.33 3.06
N ALA A 401 14.45 -10.64 1.77
CA ALA A 401 15.63 -10.46 0.94
C ALA A 401 16.08 -8.98 0.83
N GLU A 402 15.18 -8.01 1.02
CA GLU A 402 15.59 -6.61 1.09
C GLU A 402 16.46 -6.32 2.32
N ILE A 403 16.26 -7.03 3.44
CA ILE A 403 17.01 -6.86 4.69
C ILE A 403 18.28 -7.69 4.67
N ARG A 404 18.18 -8.98 4.30
CA ARG A 404 19.25 -9.98 4.33
C ARG A 404 19.99 -10.16 3.00
N GLY A 405 19.58 -9.47 1.93
CA GLY A 405 20.19 -9.64 0.61
C GLY A 405 19.73 -10.87 -0.16
N HIS A 406 20.10 -10.94 -1.41
CA HIS A 406 19.81 -12.06 -2.31
C HIS A 406 20.99 -13.01 -2.36
N ARG A 407 20.73 -14.31 -2.50
CA ARG A 407 21.79 -15.30 -2.67
C ARG A 407 22.59 -14.98 -3.93
N ARG A 408 23.92 -15.03 -3.83
CA ARG A 408 24.88 -14.67 -4.87
C ARG A 408 24.70 -15.44 -6.20
N THR A 409 24.01 -16.58 -6.16
CA THR A 409 23.74 -17.41 -7.35
C THR A 409 22.73 -16.77 -8.32
N TYR A 410 21.98 -15.75 -7.90
CA TYR A 410 21.02 -15.07 -8.75
C TYR A 410 21.68 -13.93 -9.55
N ILE A 411 21.30 -13.78 -10.81
CA ILE A 411 21.75 -12.66 -11.64
C ILE A 411 21.16 -11.36 -11.04
N GLY A 412 22.03 -10.38 -10.76
CA GLY A 412 21.63 -9.12 -10.13
C GLY A 412 21.52 -9.18 -8.61
N ALA A 413 22.04 -10.25 -7.97
CA ALA A 413 22.10 -10.32 -6.51
C ALA A 413 22.80 -9.10 -5.91
N MET A 414 22.24 -8.57 -4.82
CA MET A 414 22.74 -7.42 -4.08
C MET A 414 22.76 -7.72 -2.58
N PRO A 415 23.68 -7.08 -1.83
CA PRO A 415 23.67 -7.17 -0.37
C PRO A 415 22.36 -6.56 0.19
N GLY A 416 21.96 -7.05 1.34
CA GLY A 416 20.83 -6.51 2.06
C GLY A 416 21.04 -5.05 2.48
N ARG A 417 19.96 -4.40 2.80
CA ARG A 417 19.98 -2.98 3.20
C ARG A 417 20.80 -2.73 4.46
N VAL A 418 20.88 -3.71 5.38
CA VAL A 418 21.71 -3.59 6.60
C VAL A 418 23.19 -3.53 6.24
N ILE A 419 23.67 -4.46 5.41
CA ILE A 419 25.07 -4.47 4.93
C ILE A 419 25.36 -3.23 4.07
N SER A 420 24.41 -2.81 3.25
CA SER A 420 24.52 -1.57 2.47
C SER A 420 24.63 -0.33 3.38
N ALA A 421 23.90 -0.30 4.50
CA ALA A 421 23.98 0.76 5.49
C ALA A 421 25.35 0.78 6.19
N MET A 422 25.92 -0.39 6.52
CA MET A 422 27.26 -0.51 7.10
C MET A 422 28.33 -0.02 6.12
N ARG A 423 28.22 -0.38 4.83
CA ARG A 423 29.09 0.11 3.76
C ARG A 423 29.02 1.63 3.63
N GLN A 424 27.80 2.21 3.67
CA GLN A 424 27.60 3.66 3.62
C GLN A 424 28.18 4.38 4.83
N ALA A 425 28.08 3.76 6.02
CA ALA A 425 28.64 4.33 7.25
C ALA A 425 30.17 4.37 7.23
N GLY A 426 30.82 3.34 6.69
CA GLY A 426 32.27 3.21 6.65
C GLY A 426 32.94 3.00 8.01
N VAL A 427 32.17 2.71 9.05
CA VAL A 427 32.63 2.43 10.41
C VAL A 427 31.79 1.29 11.03
N MET A 428 32.40 0.55 11.99
CA MET A 428 31.75 -0.58 12.69
C MET A 428 30.70 -0.15 13.72
N ASN A 429 30.82 1.08 14.23
CA ASN A 429 29.98 1.61 15.33
C ASN A 429 29.09 2.79 14.90
N PRO A 430 28.39 2.71 13.75
CA PRO A 430 27.48 3.79 13.35
C PRO A 430 26.22 3.82 14.23
N VAL A 431 25.45 4.91 14.08
CA VAL A 431 24.05 4.97 14.48
C VAL A 431 23.21 4.68 13.25
N ILE A 432 22.47 3.58 13.25
CA ILE A 432 21.55 3.22 12.19
C ILE A 432 20.11 3.47 12.66
N LEU A 433 19.40 4.31 11.94
CA LEU A 433 18.00 4.59 12.17
C LEU A 433 17.11 3.78 11.23
N PHE A 434 16.30 2.90 11.78
CA PHE A 434 15.22 2.23 11.09
C PHE A 434 13.94 3.06 11.20
N ASP A 435 13.58 3.72 10.14
CA ASP A 435 12.45 4.64 10.10
C ASP A 435 11.18 3.93 9.65
N GLU A 436 10.05 4.21 10.31
CA GLU A 436 8.72 3.65 10.03
C GLU A 436 8.63 2.13 10.23
N ILE A 437 9.10 1.61 11.38
CA ILE A 437 9.06 0.17 11.69
C ILE A 437 7.62 -0.37 11.85
N ASP A 438 6.67 0.49 12.17
CA ASP A 438 5.24 0.21 12.24
C ASP A 438 4.60 -0.10 10.88
N LYS A 439 5.33 0.11 9.79
CA LYS A 439 4.87 -0.16 8.41
C LYS A 439 5.48 -1.43 7.80
N LEU A 440 6.14 -2.25 8.62
CA LEU A 440 6.58 -3.58 8.19
C LEU A 440 5.35 -4.46 7.97
N ALA A 441 5.13 -4.89 6.75
CA ALA A 441 4.06 -5.81 6.40
C ALA A 441 4.66 -7.16 6.02
N GLY A 442 4.23 -8.23 6.68
CA GLY A 442 4.50 -9.60 6.22
C GLY A 442 3.63 -9.92 5.01
N ASP A 443 4.21 -10.53 3.98
CA ASP A 443 3.51 -11.04 2.80
C ASP A 443 3.85 -12.52 2.59
N TYR A 444 3.20 -13.20 1.63
CA TYR A 444 3.45 -14.61 1.29
C TYR A 444 4.90 -14.93 0.88
N HIS A 445 5.76 -13.93 0.66
CA HIS A 445 7.15 -14.07 0.18
C HIS A 445 8.23 -13.96 1.26
N GLY A 446 7.86 -13.79 2.53
CA GLY A 446 8.81 -13.74 3.64
C GLY A 446 8.32 -12.93 4.84
N ASP A 447 9.05 -13.04 5.95
CA ASP A 447 8.79 -12.29 7.17
C ASP A 447 9.92 -11.28 7.45
N PRO A 448 9.81 -10.03 6.96
CA PRO A 448 10.81 -9.01 7.25
C PRO A 448 10.99 -8.74 8.76
N ALA A 449 9.94 -8.98 9.57
CA ALA A 449 10.04 -8.80 11.02
C ALA A 449 10.95 -9.85 11.66
N ALA A 450 10.95 -11.09 11.16
CA ALA A 450 11.88 -12.13 11.60
C ALA A 450 13.34 -11.77 11.27
N ALA A 451 13.60 -11.22 10.08
CA ALA A 451 14.94 -10.74 9.73
C ALA A 451 15.39 -9.59 10.62
N MET A 452 14.48 -8.66 10.95
CA MET A 452 14.79 -7.55 11.87
C MET A 452 15.05 -8.03 13.30
N LEU A 453 14.42 -9.12 13.75
CA LEU A 453 14.70 -9.70 15.06
C LEU A 453 16.17 -10.14 15.19
N GLU A 454 16.75 -10.76 14.16
CA GLU A 454 18.17 -11.14 14.17
C GLU A 454 19.10 -9.91 14.19
N VAL A 455 18.75 -8.86 13.48
CA VAL A 455 19.53 -7.61 13.45
C VAL A 455 19.50 -6.90 14.80
N LEU A 456 18.34 -6.85 15.46
CA LEU A 456 18.11 -6.09 16.69
C LEU A 456 18.40 -6.88 17.97
N ASP A 457 18.55 -8.20 17.88
CA ASP A 457 18.86 -9.04 19.03
C ASP A 457 20.36 -9.01 19.35
N SER A 458 20.74 -8.37 20.45
CA SER A 458 22.13 -8.27 20.89
C SER A 458 22.79 -9.63 21.16
N ALA A 459 22.01 -10.70 21.38
CA ALA A 459 22.52 -12.05 21.56
C ALA A 459 22.90 -12.76 20.25
N GLN A 460 22.43 -12.25 19.11
CA GLN A 460 22.60 -12.88 17.79
C GLN A 460 23.33 -11.98 16.79
N ASN A 461 23.20 -10.66 16.90
CA ASN A 461 23.67 -9.69 15.91
C ASN A 461 25.20 -9.61 15.75
N PHE A 462 25.98 -10.19 16.69
CA PHE A 462 27.43 -10.30 16.55
C PHE A 462 27.86 -11.23 15.40
N ALA A 463 26.96 -12.06 14.91
CA ALA A 463 27.21 -13.02 13.84
C ALA A 463 26.13 -12.95 12.74
N PHE A 464 25.64 -11.73 12.44
CA PHE A 464 24.62 -11.51 11.43
C PHE A 464 25.07 -12.06 10.06
N ARG A 465 24.18 -12.79 9.38
CA ARG A 465 24.45 -13.38 8.07
C ARG A 465 23.56 -12.79 6.99
N ASP A 466 24.18 -12.03 6.12
CA ASP A 466 23.55 -11.59 4.88
C ASP A 466 23.75 -12.67 3.79
N HIS A 467 22.76 -12.92 2.98
CA HIS A 467 22.77 -13.95 1.94
C HIS A 467 23.71 -13.63 0.77
N PHE A 468 24.08 -12.37 0.59
CA PHE A 468 25.02 -11.95 -0.45
C PHE A 468 26.45 -12.13 -0.01
N ILE A 469 26.82 -11.65 1.19
CA ILE A 469 28.20 -11.75 1.68
C ILE A 469 28.54 -13.12 2.25
N GLU A 470 27.55 -13.90 2.75
CA GLU A 470 27.61 -15.26 3.29
C GLU A 470 28.62 -15.46 4.45
N VAL A 471 29.33 -14.42 4.88
CA VAL A 471 30.21 -14.44 6.05
C VAL A 471 29.53 -13.76 7.23
N PRO A 472 29.79 -14.20 8.48
CA PRO A 472 29.30 -13.52 9.66
C PRO A 472 29.81 -12.08 9.73
N TYR A 473 28.93 -11.14 9.98
CA TYR A 473 29.23 -9.73 10.16
C TYR A 473 28.82 -9.26 11.54
N ASP A 474 29.73 -8.61 12.27
CA ASP A 474 29.48 -8.16 13.63
C ASP A 474 28.73 -6.81 13.66
N LEU A 475 27.49 -6.83 14.11
CA LEU A 475 26.65 -5.64 14.29
C LEU A 475 26.56 -5.21 15.78
N SER A 476 27.28 -5.87 16.70
CA SER A 476 27.16 -5.64 18.14
C SER A 476 27.58 -4.23 18.59
N LYS A 477 28.38 -3.54 17.78
CA LYS A 477 28.84 -2.16 18.03
C LYS A 477 27.93 -1.09 17.45
N VAL A 478 26.97 -1.49 16.64
CA VAL A 478 26.00 -0.59 16.02
C VAL A 478 24.98 -0.12 17.06
N MET A 479 24.71 1.16 17.10
CA MET A 479 23.57 1.68 17.85
C MET A 479 22.34 1.73 16.93
N PHE A 480 21.37 0.87 17.23
CA PHE A 480 20.12 0.84 16.50
C PHE A 480 19.09 1.76 17.15
N LEU A 481 18.54 2.65 16.36
CA LEU A 481 17.40 3.49 16.69
C LEU A 481 16.24 3.15 15.76
N THR A 482 15.02 3.19 16.26
CA THR A 482 13.82 2.96 15.44
C THR A 482 12.83 4.09 15.60
N THR A 483 11.97 4.30 14.59
CA THR A 483 10.84 5.22 14.70
C THR A 483 9.55 4.52 14.30
N ALA A 484 8.46 4.88 14.97
CA ALA A 484 7.12 4.45 14.64
C ALA A 484 6.14 5.62 14.82
N ASN A 485 5.02 5.58 14.11
CA ASN A 485 3.93 6.51 14.36
C ASN A 485 2.91 5.91 15.33
N ASP A 486 2.72 4.61 15.26
CA ASP A 486 1.78 3.86 16.08
C ASP A 486 2.47 2.66 16.76
N ARG A 487 2.42 2.64 18.09
CA ARG A 487 2.97 1.55 18.88
C ARG A 487 2.26 0.23 18.64
N SER A 488 0.95 0.27 18.43
CA SER A 488 0.12 -0.93 18.28
C SER A 488 0.37 -1.66 16.95
N ALA A 489 0.90 -0.96 15.94
CA ALA A 489 1.24 -1.52 14.65
C ALA A 489 2.65 -2.16 14.60
N ILE A 490 3.44 -2.03 15.68
CA ILE A 490 4.76 -2.69 15.77
C ILE A 490 4.54 -4.16 16.13
N PRO A 491 5.15 -5.13 15.42
CA PRO A 491 5.09 -6.53 15.78
C PRO A 491 5.57 -6.76 17.24
N ALA A 492 4.77 -7.49 18.03
CA ALA A 492 5.04 -7.69 19.45
C ALA A 492 6.45 -8.25 19.75
N PRO A 493 7.02 -9.22 18.99
CA PRO A 493 8.37 -9.72 19.24
C PRO A 493 9.47 -8.66 19.06
N LEU A 494 9.25 -7.68 18.18
CA LEU A 494 10.17 -6.55 18.01
C LEU A 494 10.02 -5.55 19.14
N LEU A 495 8.77 -5.28 19.55
CA LEU A 495 8.46 -4.34 20.64
C LEU A 495 9.09 -4.77 21.97
N ASP A 496 9.12 -6.07 22.27
CA ASP A 496 9.72 -6.64 23.48
C ASP A 496 11.24 -6.39 23.59
N ARG A 497 11.91 -6.12 22.46
CA ARG A 497 13.35 -5.83 22.38
C ARG A 497 13.67 -4.34 22.37
N MET A 498 12.64 -3.49 22.38
CA MET A 498 12.79 -2.06 22.23
C MET A 498 12.44 -1.32 23.51
N GLU A 499 13.22 -0.34 23.83
CA GLU A 499 12.85 0.68 24.81
C GLU A 499 12.05 1.76 24.11
N VAL A 500 10.75 1.84 24.40
CA VAL A 500 9.84 2.79 23.77
C VAL A 500 9.93 4.14 24.47
N ILE A 501 10.25 5.19 23.71
CA ILE A 501 10.24 6.58 24.15
C ILE A 501 9.13 7.30 23.39
N GLU A 502 8.09 7.73 24.08
CA GLU A 502 7.01 8.47 23.48
C GLU A 502 7.42 9.93 23.19
N VAL A 503 7.25 10.35 21.96
CA VAL A 503 7.51 11.70 21.48
C VAL A 503 6.17 12.37 21.20
N PRO A 504 5.66 13.19 22.13
CA PRO A 504 4.33 13.78 21.98
C PRO A 504 4.29 14.88 20.91
N GLY A 505 3.08 15.28 20.54
CA GLY A 505 2.86 16.48 19.71
C GLY A 505 3.24 17.77 20.42
N TYR A 506 3.55 18.81 19.64
CA TYR A 506 3.95 20.11 20.15
C TYR A 506 2.76 21.01 20.53
N LEU A 507 2.95 21.79 21.60
CA LEU A 507 2.12 22.93 21.93
C LEU A 507 2.24 24.04 20.88
N GLU A 508 1.26 24.93 20.79
CA GLU A 508 1.35 26.11 19.92
C GLU A 508 2.55 27.00 20.29
N THR A 509 2.79 27.18 21.58
CA THR A 509 3.95 27.92 22.11
C THR A 509 5.27 27.28 21.67
N GLU A 510 5.37 25.96 21.75
CA GLU A 510 6.54 25.21 21.28
C GLU A 510 6.70 25.34 19.76
N LYS A 511 5.61 25.21 18.99
CA LYS A 511 5.65 25.39 17.52
C LYS A 511 6.13 26.77 17.10
N ILE A 512 5.76 27.81 17.85
CA ILE A 512 6.23 29.19 17.62
C ILE A 512 7.74 29.27 17.80
N GLU A 513 8.25 28.72 18.92
CA GLU A 513 9.69 28.76 19.20
C GLU A 513 10.48 27.89 18.20
N ILE A 514 9.98 26.70 17.85
CA ILE A 514 10.58 25.86 16.81
C ILE A 514 10.59 26.59 15.46
N ALA A 515 9.50 27.27 15.10
CA ALA A 515 9.43 28.03 13.87
C ALA A 515 10.47 29.14 13.81
N LYS A 516 10.66 29.89 14.92
CA LYS A 516 11.63 30.97 15.04
C LYS A 516 13.08 30.52 15.03
N ARG A 517 13.37 29.48 15.88
CA ARG A 517 14.76 29.07 16.14
C ARG A 517 15.30 28.13 15.08
N HIS A 518 14.44 27.27 14.51
CA HIS A 518 14.88 26.18 13.64
C HIS A 518 14.31 26.28 12.22
N LEU A 519 12.96 26.38 12.07
CA LEU A 519 12.37 26.23 10.74
C LEU A 519 12.63 27.44 9.84
N LEU A 520 12.43 28.64 10.34
CA LEU A 520 12.61 29.86 9.54
C LEU A 520 14.07 30.02 9.10
N PRO A 521 15.08 29.91 9.99
CA PRO A 521 16.49 30.04 9.57
C PRO A 521 16.87 28.97 8.53
N LYS A 522 16.48 27.73 8.74
CA LYS A 522 16.72 26.62 7.82
C LYS A 522 16.08 26.85 6.45
N GLN A 523 14.84 27.35 6.43
CA GLN A 523 14.13 27.62 5.17
C GLN A 523 14.67 28.87 4.48
N MET A 524 15.14 29.86 5.21
CA MET A 524 15.82 31.02 4.64
C MET A 524 17.12 30.62 3.94
N GLU A 525 17.96 29.84 4.60
CA GLU A 525 19.21 29.33 4.05
C GLU A 525 18.96 28.53 2.77
N LYS A 526 18.01 27.58 2.84
CA LYS A 526 17.62 26.72 1.70
C LYS A 526 17.12 27.53 0.49
N ASN A 527 16.53 28.68 0.71
CA ASN A 527 16.00 29.58 -0.35
C ASN A 527 16.90 30.76 -0.66
N GLY A 528 18.15 30.76 -0.17
CA GLY A 528 19.15 31.79 -0.47
C GLY A 528 18.88 33.15 0.18
N LEU A 529 18.06 33.24 1.23
CA LEU A 529 17.72 34.46 1.94
C LEU A 529 18.64 34.66 3.13
N LYS A 530 19.23 35.86 3.23
CA LYS A 530 19.95 36.27 4.43
C LYS A 530 18.98 36.64 5.56
N LYS A 531 19.37 36.47 6.82
CA LYS A 531 18.55 36.80 8.01
C LYS A 531 17.96 38.24 8.00
N SER A 532 18.62 39.18 7.35
CA SER A 532 18.15 40.58 7.24
C SER A 532 17.10 40.81 6.14
N MET A 533 16.84 39.80 5.26
CA MET A 533 15.98 39.97 4.08
C MET A 533 14.51 39.68 4.38
N LEU A 534 14.22 38.77 5.32
CA LEU A 534 12.86 38.42 5.71
C LEU A 534 12.71 38.54 7.23
N THR A 535 11.66 39.21 7.68
CA THR A 535 11.30 39.34 9.09
C THR A 535 9.83 38.95 9.29
N ILE A 536 9.56 38.02 10.18
CA ILE A 536 8.22 37.69 10.63
C ILE A 536 8.02 38.20 12.05
N PRO A 537 7.15 39.19 12.27
CA PRO A 537 6.80 39.68 13.60
C PRO A 537 6.17 38.57 14.48
N ASP A 538 6.51 38.58 15.76
CA ASP A 538 6.04 37.53 16.72
C ASP A 538 4.54 37.34 16.74
N PRO A 539 3.68 38.38 16.72
CA PRO A 539 2.23 38.20 16.76
C PRO A 539 1.63 37.45 15.55
N LEU A 540 2.40 37.30 14.47
CA LEU A 540 1.93 36.62 13.26
C LEU A 540 2.14 35.12 13.26
N TYR A 541 3.02 34.55 14.11
CA TYR A 541 3.23 33.11 14.19
C TYR A 541 1.97 32.35 14.60
N PRO A 542 1.21 32.76 15.64
CA PRO A 542 -0.07 32.14 15.96
C PRO A 542 -1.05 32.15 14.78
N ASP A 543 -1.18 33.29 14.06
CA ASP A 543 -2.07 33.37 12.89
C ASP A 543 -1.65 32.40 11.77
N ILE A 544 -0.35 32.24 11.55
CA ILE A 544 0.18 31.26 10.56
C ILE A 544 -0.10 29.84 10.99
N ILE A 545 0.18 29.50 12.25
CA ILE A 545 -0.02 28.15 12.77
C ILE A 545 -1.50 27.78 12.72
N ARG A 546 -2.36 28.62 13.28
CA ARG A 546 -3.82 28.35 13.38
C ARG A 546 -4.51 28.38 12.02
N GLY A 547 -4.11 29.29 11.13
CA GLY A 547 -4.79 29.47 9.84
C GLY A 547 -4.35 28.52 8.74
N TYR A 548 -3.13 27.99 8.81
CA TYR A 548 -2.54 27.25 7.68
C TYR A 548 -2.00 25.88 8.05
N THR A 549 -2.05 25.48 9.33
CA THR A 549 -1.62 24.15 9.77
C THR A 549 -2.64 23.49 10.68
N ALA A 550 -2.86 22.16 10.50
CA ALA A 550 -3.64 21.33 11.39
C ALA A 550 -2.87 20.01 11.59
N GLU A 551 -1.89 20.02 12.48
CA GLU A 551 -1.03 18.86 12.74
C GLU A 551 -0.51 18.90 14.18
N SER A 552 -0.17 17.74 14.72
CA SER A 552 0.50 17.64 16.03
C SER A 552 1.99 17.98 15.96
N GLY A 553 2.64 17.71 14.84
CA GLY A 553 4.04 18.06 14.60
C GLY A 553 4.22 19.44 13.98
N VAL A 554 5.33 19.61 13.22
CA VAL A 554 5.73 20.86 12.55
C VAL A 554 6.04 20.66 11.04
N ARG A 555 5.65 19.53 10.45
CA ARG A 555 5.97 19.23 9.04
C ARG A 555 5.23 20.14 8.05
N SER A 556 3.96 20.39 8.29
CA SER A 556 3.16 21.34 7.49
C SER A 556 3.62 22.77 7.77
N LEU A 557 3.96 23.11 9.02
CA LEU A 557 4.52 24.39 9.39
C LEU A 557 5.84 24.65 8.67
N GLU A 558 6.73 23.67 8.57
CA GLU A 558 7.97 23.79 7.78
C GLU A 558 7.68 24.08 6.30
N ARG A 559 6.68 23.41 5.70
CA ARG A 559 6.25 23.68 4.33
C ARG A 559 5.68 25.07 4.14
N VAL A 560 4.92 25.57 5.10
CA VAL A 560 4.34 26.92 5.12
C VAL A 560 5.45 27.95 5.21
N MET A 561 6.40 27.77 6.14
CA MET A 561 7.59 28.65 6.25
C MET A 561 8.41 28.65 4.95
N GLY A 562 8.61 27.47 4.33
CA GLY A 562 9.27 27.36 3.03
C GLY A 562 8.52 28.12 1.91
N SER A 563 7.19 28.10 1.92
CA SER A 563 6.37 28.85 0.96
C SER A 563 6.50 30.35 1.15
N ILE A 564 6.51 30.81 2.39
CA ILE A 564 6.75 32.23 2.73
C ILE A 564 8.14 32.66 2.24
N CYS A 565 9.18 31.85 2.51
CA CYS A 565 10.54 32.14 2.08
C CYS A 565 10.66 32.19 0.55
N ARG A 566 10.05 31.25 -0.20
CA ARG A 566 10.05 31.28 -1.66
C ARG A 566 9.38 32.54 -2.23
N LYS A 567 8.21 32.93 -1.69
CA LYS A 567 7.50 34.12 -2.14
C LYS A 567 8.29 35.39 -1.84
N ALA A 568 8.90 35.48 -0.64
CA ALA A 568 9.79 36.56 -0.29
C ALA A 568 11.04 36.65 -1.21
N ALA A 569 11.61 35.47 -1.57
CA ALA A 569 12.73 35.41 -2.51
C ALA A 569 12.34 35.88 -3.92
N CYS A 570 11.13 35.56 -4.40
CA CYS A 570 10.59 36.07 -5.66
C CYS A 570 10.45 37.61 -5.60
N ASP A 571 9.83 38.19 -4.54
CA ASP A 571 9.66 39.63 -4.42
C ASP A 571 11.00 40.39 -4.40
N ILE A 572 12.02 39.78 -3.78
CA ILE A 572 13.39 40.37 -3.74
C ILE A 572 14.06 40.18 -5.10
N GLY A 573 13.94 39.02 -5.74
CA GLY A 573 14.51 38.72 -7.05
C GLY A 573 13.94 39.56 -8.18
N ASP A 574 12.64 39.84 -8.13
CA ASP A 574 11.93 40.73 -9.06
C ASP A 574 12.24 42.24 -8.80
N GLY A 575 13.01 42.54 -7.77
CA GLY A 575 13.34 43.95 -7.41
C GLY A 575 12.18 44.71 -6.75
N LYS A 576 11.06 44.03 -6.43
CA LYS A 576 9.89 44.67 -5.78
C LYS A 576 10.20 45.14 -4.34
N ALA A 577 11.13 44.46 -3.66
CA ALA A 577 11.55 44.80 -2.31
C ALA A 577 13.01 44.40 -2.06
N LYS A 578 13.76 45.21 -1.31
CA LYS A 578 15.08 44.84 -0.79
C LYS A 578 15.00 43.99 0.49
N LYS A 579 13.92 44.18 1.24
CA LYS A 579 13.63 43.44 2.48
C LYS A 579 12.11 43.23 2.59
N VAL A 580 11.71 42.10 3.04
CA VAL A 580 10.31 41.74 3.25
C VAL A 580 10.01 41.67 4.74
N ARG A 581 9.12 42.53 5.21
CA ARG A 581 8.50 42.40 6.53
C ARG A 581 7.10 41.79 6.34
N LEU A 582 6.85 40.66 6.94
CA LEU A 582 5.55 39.99 6.83
C LEU A 582 4.47 40.83 7.56
N THR A 583 3.29 40.91 6.96
CA THR A 583 2.09 41.49 7.54
C THR A 583 0.92 40.53 7.32
N LYS A 584 -0.19 40.71 8.01
CA LYS A 584 -1.40 39.85 7.84
C LYS A 584 -1.92 39.86 6.39
N ALA A 585 -1.86 41.01 5.71
CA ALA A 585 -2.22 41.12 4.31
C ALA A 585 -1.28 40.32 3.40
N ARG A 586 0.04 40.42 3.64
CA ARG A 586 1.04 39.63 2.89
C ARG A 586 0.99 38.12 3.17
N ILE A 587 0.58 37.71 4.38
CA ILE A 587 0.33 36.30 4.64
C ILE A 587 -0.76 35.77 3.71
N ASN A 588 -1.88 36.52 3.60
CA ASN A 588 -2.98 36.13 2.70
C ASN A 588 -2.56 36.18 1.22
N GLU A 589 -1.69 37.10 0.83
CA GLU A 589 -1.14 37.18 -0.53
C GLU A 589 -0.23 35.98 -0.83
N TYR A 590 0.64 35.57 0.10
CA TYR A 590 1.63 34.51 -0.10
C TYR A 590 1.02 33.10 0.04
N LEU A 591 0.11 32.89 0.98
CA LEU A 591 -0.43 31.59 1.34
C LEU A 591 -1.89 31.37 0.90
N GLY A 592 -2.55 32.44 0.43
CA GLY A 592 -3.99 32.43 0.14
C GLY A 592 -4.83 32.66 1.42
N ARG A 593 -6.13 32.44 1.31
CA ARG A 593 -7.03 32.52 2.47
C ARG A 593 -6.70 31.43 3.48
N PRO A 594 -6.84 31.69 4.80
CA PRO A 594 -6.68 30.67 5.82
C PRO A 594 -7.53 29.44 5.49
N ARG A 595 -6.91 28.27 5.59
CA ARG A 595 -7.56 26.97 5.30
C ARG A 595 -8.38 26.47 6.48
N TYR A 596 -7.95 26.84 7.68
CA TYR A 596 -8.58 26.44 8.92
C TYR A 596 -9.18 27.68 9.59
N ASN A 597 -10.49 27.67 9.80
CA ASN A 597 -11.16 28.74 10.52
C ASN A 597 -11.01 28.45 12.02
N SER A 598 -9.97 28.96 12.61
CA SER A 598 -9.72 28.90 14.06
C SER A 598 -10.50 29.99 14.83
N TYR A 599 -11.68 30.40 14.35
CA TYR A 599 -12.51 31.19 15.22
C TYR A 599 -13.11 30.22 16.25
N ALA A 600 -12.81 30.46 17.53
CA ALA A 600 -13.58 29.91 18.60
C ALA A 600 -15.06 30.17 18.22
N ARG A 601 -15.75 29.10 17.76
CA ARG A 601 -17.20 29.18 17.56
C ARG A 601 -17.74 29.62 18.89
N ALA A 602 -18.59 30.64 18.89
CA ALA A 602 -19.29 31.00 20.10
C ALA A 602 -20.09 29.75 20.52
N HIS A 603 -19.55 29.00 21.46
CA HIS A 603 -20.18 27.78 21.96
C HIS A 603 -21.47 28.16 22.64
N LYS A 604 -22.58 27.98 21.94
CA LYS A 604 -23.92 28.18 22.51
C LYS A 604 -24.38 26.90 23.21
N ASP A 605 -25.13 27.09 24.27
CA ASP A 605 -25.79 25.95 24.92
C ASP A 605 -26.94 25.49 24.03
N GLU A 606 -26.84 24.25 23.52
CA GLU A 606 -27.78 23.67 22.57
C GLU A 606 -28.30 22.31 23.06
N VAL A 607 -29.53 21.97 22.67
CA VAL A 607 -30.12 20.67 23.00
C VAL A 607 -29.64 19.65 21.99
N GLY A 608 -29.13 18.52 22.48
CA GLY A 608 -28.70 17.41 21.65
C GLY A 608 -27.35 17.58 20.95
N LEU A 609 -26.63 18.70 21.18
CA LEU A 609 -25.32 18.95 20.64
C LEU A 609 -24.26 18.91 21.74
N VAL A 610 -23.24 18.08 21.59
CA VAL A 610 -22.21 17.86 22.61
C VAL A 610 -20.82 17.80 21.98
N ASN A 611 -19.86 18.46 22.61
CA ASN A 611 -18.47 18.41 22.20
C ASN A 611 -17.73 17.23 22.86
N GLY A 612 -17.36 16.25 22.07
CA GLY A 612 -16.46 15.18 22.45
C GLY A 612 -15.02 15.49 22.11
N LEU A 613 -14.08 14.67 22.61
CA LEU A 613 -12.67 14.74 22.30
C LEU A 613 -12.20 13.43 21.70
N ALA A 614 -11.63 13.51 20.51
CA ALA A 614 -11.06 12.38 19.78
C ALA A 614 -9.54 12.46 19.73
N TRP A 615 -8.91 11.30 19.56
CA TRP A 615 -7.51 11.19 19.22
C TRP A 615 -7.38 10.63 17.80
N THR A 616 -6.52 11.24 17.00
CA THR A 616 -6.24 10.83 15.62
C THR A 616 -4.74 10.75 15.39
N SER A 617 -4.31 10.13 14.31
CA SER A 617 -2.89 10.11 13.91
C SER A 617 -2.29 11.51 13.68
N ALA A 618 -3.14 12.53 13.46
CA ALA A 618 -2.74 13.94 13.34
C ALA A 618 -2.71 14.69 14.70
N GLY A 619 -3.12 14.04 15.79
CA GLY A 619 -3.23 14.60 17.13
C GLY A 619 -4.64 14.56 17.66
N GLY A 620 -4.89 15.30 18.76
CA GLY A 620 -6.24 15.44 19.30
C GLY A 620 -7.12 16.33 18.42
N ASP A 621 -8.41 16.04 18.39
CA ASP A 621 -9.44 16.82 17.71
C ASP A 621 -10.73 16.88 18.53
N THR A 622 -11.58 17.86 18.22
CA THR A 622 -12.93 17.96 18.80
C THR A 622 -13.93 17.25 17.91
N LEU A 623 -14.82 16.48 18.52
CA LEU A 623 -15.84 15.70 17.84
C LEU A 623 -17.21 16.20 18.27
N GLU A 624 -17.93 16.87 17.38
CA GLU A 624 -19.32 17.24 17.63
C GLU A 624 -20.20 16.00 17.50
N ILE A 625 -21.05 15.75 18.49
CA ILE A 625 -22.07 14.69 18.46
C ILE A 625 -23.43 15.34 18.52
N GLU A 626 -24.21 15.12 17.48
CA GLU A 626 -25.55 15.64 17.33
C GLU A 626 -26.60 14.53 17.57
N VAL A 627 -27.58 14.81 18.37
CA VAL A 627 -28.74 13.91 18.58
C VAL A 627 -30.02 14.67 18.34
N GLN A 628 -30.82 14.16 17.43
CA GLN A 628 -32.16 14.64 17.14
C GLN A 628 -33.18 13.57 17.45
N THR A 629 -34.31 13.96 18.01
CA THR A 629 -35.42 13.05 18.23
C THR A 629 -36.57 13.34 17.25
N VAL A 630 -37.15 12.30 16.68
CA VAL A 630 -38.30 12.39 15.78
C VAL A 630 -39.43 11.46 16.25
N PRO A 631 -40.70 11.70 15.93
CA PRO A 631 -41.76 10.73 16.24
C PRO A 631 -41.45 9.35 15.67
N GLY A 632 -41.58 8.31 16.47
CA GLY A 632 -41.17 6.97 16.05
C GLY A 632 -41.55 5.85 17.01
N SER A 633 -40.71 4.86 17.17
CA SER A 633 -40.92 3.64 17.95
C SER A 633 -39.79 3.28 18.93
N GLY A 634 -38.98 4.27 19.29
CA GLY A 634 -37.81 4.07 20.19
C GLY A 634 -36.56 3.52 19.48
N LYS A 635 -36.44 3.61 18.15
CA LYS A 635 -35.29 3.10 17.41
C LYS A 635 -34.10 4.06 17.47
N LEU A 636 -32.91 3.48 17.55
CA LEU A 636 -31.67 4.22 17.45
C LEU A 636 -31.16 4.15 16.00
N MET A 637 -31.01 5.30 15.37
CA MET A 637 -30.36 5.46 14.06
C MET A 637 -29.01 6.09 14.25
N LEU A 638 -27.99 5.53 13.61
CA LEU A 638 -26.59 5.97 13.70
C LEU A 638 -26.07 6.35 12.31
N THR A 639 -25.48 7.55 12.20
CA THR A 639 -24.86 8.03 10.97
C THR A 639 -23.53 8.72 11.25
N GLY A 640 -22.63 8.83 10.25
CA GLY A 640 -21.32 9.47 10.37
C GLY A 640 -20.14 8.50 10.26
N GLN A 641 -20.30 7.35 9.60
CA GLN A 641 -19.29 6.30 9.43
C GLN A 641 -18.68 5.85 10.78
N LEU A 642 -19.54 5.43 11.68
CA LEU A 642 -19.15 4.90 12.99
C LEU A 642 -18.72 3.43 12.86
N GLY A 643 -17.53 3.10 13.35
CA GLY A 643 -17.05 1.72 13.47
C GLY A 643 -17.82 0.94 14.54
N ASP A 644 -17.59 -0.37 14.59
CA ASP A 644 -18.36 -1.29 15.43
C ASP A 644 -18.27 -0.94 16.92
N VAL A 645 -17.08 -0.60 17.42
CA VAL A 645 -16.87 -0.23 18.83
C VAL A 645 -17.65 1.05 19.20
N MET A 646 -17.68 2.02 18.29
CA MET A 646 -18.39 3.28 18.50
C MET A 646 -19.91 3.08 18.45
N GLN A 647 -20.41 2.16 17.60
CA GLN A 647 -21.83 1.78 17.55
C GLN A 647 -22.26 1.04 18.84
N GLU A 648 -21.40 0.16 19.38
CA GLU A 648 -21.65 -0.49 20.67
C GLU A 648 -21.71 0.53 21.80
N SER A 649 -20.79 1.50 21.82
CA SER A 649 -20.80 2.60 22.79
C SER A 649 -22.09 3.42 22.72
N ALA A 650 -22.64 3.69 21.54
CA ALA A 650 -23.91 4.39 21.38
C ALA A 650 -25.09 3.57 21.97
N LYS A 651 -25.10 2.25 21.75
CA LYS A 651 -26.12 1.35 22.33
C LYS A 651 -26.01 1.29 23.86
N ALA A 652 -24.78 1.23 24.39
CA ALA A 652 -24.54 1.25 25.84
C ALA A 652 -25.01 2.58 26.47
N ALA A 653 -24.69 3.70 25.81
CA ALA A 653 -25.12 5.04 26.21
C ALA A 653 -26.66 5.16 26.24
N LEU A 654 -27.35 4.68 25.22
CA LEU A 654 -28.81 4.67 25.17
C LEU A 654 -29.41 3.84 26.31
N THR A 655 -28.87 2.64 26.52
CA THR A 655 -29.33 1.75 27.61
C THR A 655 -29.16 2.42 28.97
N PHE A 656 -28.03 3.10 29.21
CA PHE A 656 -27.79 3.85 30.43
C PHE A 656 -28.80 5.00 30.62
N VAL A 657 -29.07 5.78 29.58
CA VAL A 657 -30.02 6.89 29.61
C VAL A 657 -31.42 6.37 29.89
N HIS A 658 -31.87 5.29 29.26
CA HIS A 658 -33.16 4.66 29.52
C HIS A 658 -33.27 4.17 30.96
N ALA A 659 -32.24 3.51 31.49
CA ALA A 659 -32.23 3.01 32.88
C ALA A 659 -32.29 4.14 33.94
N ASN A 660 -31.92 5.37 33.58
CA ASN A 660 -31.91 6.54 34.45
C ASN A 660 -32.87 7.63 34.01
N ALA A 661 -33.87 7.29 33.18
CA ALA A 661 -34.81 8.24 32.57
C ALA A 661 -35.53 9.11 33.63
N GLU A 662 -36.02 8.51 34.69
CA GLU A 662 -36.72 9.26 35.79
C GLU A 662 -35.78 10.32 36.44
N ARG A 663 -34.54 9.95 36.68
CA ARG A 663 -33.53 10.87 37.27
C ARG A 663 -33.17 12.02 36.33
N LEU A 664 -33.23 11.78 35.01
CA LEU A 664 -32.97 12.74 33.95
C LEU A 664 -34.22 13.54 33.54
N GLY A 665 -35.35 13.31 34.19
CA GLY A 665 -36.61 13.98 33.88
C GLY A 665 -37.20 13.61 32.53
N ILE A 666 -36.83 12.42 32.00
CA ILE A 666 -37.32 11.89 30.73
C ILE A 666 -38.54 11.03 30.99
N ASP A 667 -39.64 11.35 30.34
CA ASP A 667 -40.88 10.58 30.45
C ASP A 667 -40.78 9.25 29.67
N GLU A 668 -41.35 8.18 30.23
CA GLU A 668 -41.32 6.85 29.61
C GLU A 668 -42.04 6.84 28.23
N ALA A 669 -43.08 7.67 28.06
CA ALA A 669 -43.75 7.87 26.78
C ALA A 669 -42.78 8.43 25.72
N THR A 670 -41.95 9.40 26.09
CA THR A 670 -40.94 10.01 25.21
C THR A 670 -39.97 8.96 24.66
N ILE A 671 -39.56 7.98 25.48
CA ILE A 671 -38.66 6.92 25.08
C ILE A 671 -39.32 5.98 24.05
N ARG A 672 -40.59 5.70 24.20
CA ARG A 672 -41.32 4.75 23.34
C ARG A 672 -41.82 5.37 22.04
N GLU A 673 -42.11 6.65 22.03
CA GLU A 673 -42.77 7.36 20.92
C GLU A 673 -41.80 8.19 20.05
N LYS A 674 -40.51 8.23 20.40
CA LYS A 674 -39.51 8.95 19.66
C LYS A 674 -38.36 8.05 19.19
N ASP A 675 -38.04 8.08 17.91
CA ASP A 675 -36.81 7.55 17.39
C ASP A 675 -35.65 8.54 17.64
N ILE A 676 -34.49 8.03 17.90
CA ILE A 676 -33.29 8.81 18.24
C ILE A 676 -32.34 8.71 17.07
N HIS A 677 -32.00 9.82 16.45
CA HIS A 677 -30.99 9.87 15.40
C HIS A 677 -29.70 10.52 15.95
N LEU A 678 -28.67 9.71 16.11
CA LEU A 678 -27.32 10.16 16.49
C LEU A 678 -26.48 10.32 15.24
N HIS A 679 -25.97 11.51 15.03
CA HIS A 679 -25.09 11.84 13.92
C HIS A 679 -23.75 12.37 14.43
N VAL A 680 -22.67 11.90 13.81
CA VAL A 680 -21.33 12.44 14.04
C VAL A 680 -20.86 13.04 12.71
N PRO A 681 -20.78 14.38 12.60
CA PRO A 681 -20.38 15.07 11.38
C PRO A 681 -19.02 14.62 10.83
N GLU A 682 -18.68 15.07 9.61
CA GLU A 682 -17.48 14.66 8.86
C GLU A 682 -17.53 13.20 8.39
N GLY A 683 -18.59 12.83 7.68
CA GLY A 683 -18.81 11.47 7.15
C GLY A 683 -17.76 10.93 6.19
N ALA A 684 -16.79 11.75 5.77
CA ALA A 684 -15.65 11.29 4.93
C ALA A 684 -14.53 10.60 5.72
N VAL A 685 -14.56 10.72 7.07
CA VAL A 685 -13.52 10.12 7.95
C VAL A 685 -14.16 9.04 8.81
N PRO A 686 -13.72 7.78 8.69
CA PRO A 686 -14.15 6.69 9.57
C PRO A 686 -13.78 7.02 11.02
N LYS A 687 -14.72 6.79 11.94
CA LYS A 687 -14.55 7.04 13.37
C LYS A 687 -14.83 5.78 14.15
N ASP A 688 -13.89 5.37 14.99
CA ASP A 688 -14.05 4.21 15.85
C ASP A 688 -13.39 4.44 17.22
N GLY A 689 -13.95 3.82 18.25
CA GLY A 689 -13.40 3.83 19.59
C GLY A 689 -14.46 4.06 20.69
N PRO A 690 -14.19 3.57 21.92
CA PRO A 690 -15.14 3.59 23.04
C PRO A 690 -15.19 4.95 23.75
N SER A 691 -14.20 5.83 23.56
CA SER A 691 -14.01 7.06 24.38
C SER A 691 -15.05 8.16 24.18
N ALA A 692 -15.97 8.00 23.21
CA ALA A 692 -17.10 8.90 22.97
C ALA A 692 -18.38 8.50 23.74
N GLY A 693 -18.35 7.41 24.49
CA GLY A 693 -19.54 6.84 25.16
C GLY A 693 -20.26 7.80 26.10
N ILE A 694 -19.53 8.54 26.96
CA ILE A 694 -20.12 9.54 27.84
C ILE A 694 -20.69 10.73 27.08
N THR A 695 -20.05 11.13 25.97
CA THR A 695 -20.49 12.22 25.11
C THR A 695 -21.82 11.87 24.45
N MET A 696 -21.94 10.65 23.93
CA MET A 696 -23.18 10.13 23.33
C MET A 696 -24.30 10.05 24.38
N ALA A 697 -23.96 9.59 25.59
CA ALA A 697 -24.95 9.52 26.66
C ALA A 697 -25.50 10.89 27.04
N VAL A 698 -24.66 11.91 27.14
CA VAL A 698 -25.07 13.30 27.40
C VAL A 698 -25.91 13.84 26.25
N ALA A 699 -25.52 13.59 25.00
CA ALA A 699 -26.25 14.05 23.82
C ALA A 699 -27.67 13.43 23.77
N ILE A 700 -27.79 12.11 24.00
CA ILE A 700 -29.07 11.40 24.05
C ILE A 700 -29.91 11.90 25.21
N ALA A 701 -29.34 12.06 26.40
CA ALA A 701 -30.06 12.57 27.57
C ALA A 701 -30.55 13.99 27.33
N SER A 702 -29.75 14.87 26.78
CA SER A 702 -30.14 16.25 26.43
C SER A 702 -31.29 16.28 25.41
N ALA A 703 -31.18 15.48 24.32
CA ALA A 703 -32.21 15.45 23.27
C ALA A 703 -33.56 14.92 23.77
N LEU A 704 -33.55 13.91 24.67
CA LEU A 704 -34.78 13.32 25.24
C LEU A 704 -35.37 14.19 26.32
N SER A 705 -34.56 14.84 27.18
CA SER A 705 -35.02 15.71 28.27
C SER A 705 -35.33 17.13 27.82
N GLY A 706 -34.81 17.55 26.65
CA GLY A 706 -34.91 18.94 26.18
C GLY A 706 -34.01 19.92 26.95
N ILE A 707 -33.07 19.42 27.76
CA ILE A 707 -32.14 20.25 28.55
C ILE A 707 -30.92 20.56 27.73
N PRO A 708 -30.53 21.84 27.51
CA PRO A 708 -29.34 22.19 26.77
C PRO A 708 -28.05 21.69 27.42
N VAL A 709 -27.05 21.36 26.59
CA VAL A 709 -25.70 21.08 27.04
C VAL A 709 -24.88 22.35 27.00
N LYS A 710 -24.03 22.56 28.00
CA LYS A 710 -23.10 23.69 28.03
C LYS A 710 -22.12 23.60 26.85
N GLY A 711 -22.22 24.51 25.89
CA GLY A 711 -21.42 24.48 24.65
C GLY A 711 -19.92 24.67 24.90
N SER A 712 -19.52 25.32 25.99
CA SER A 712 -18.09 25.52 26.34
C SER A 712 -17.45 24.35 27.06
N VAL A 713 -18.18 23.23 27.28
CA VAL A 713 -17.71 22.01 27.96
C VAL A 713 -17.46 20.92 26.93
N ALA A 714 -16.28 20.35 26.93
CA ALA A 714 -15.98 19.14 26.20
C ALA A 714 -15.84 17.93 27.16
N MET A 715 -15.95 16.72 26.62
CA MET A 715 -15.85 15.53 27.45
C MET A 715 -15.27 14.35 26.68
N THR A 716 -14.72 13.41 27.44
CA THR A 716 -14.25 12.12 26.90
C THR A 716 -14.33 11.05 27.98
N GLY A 717 -14.69 9.83 27.64
CA GLY A 717 -14.79 8.71 28.55
C GLY A 717 -15.58 7.56 27.94
N GLU A 718 -15.21 6.34 28.26
CA GLU A 718 -15.98 5.16 27.94
C GLU A 718 -17.10 4.98 28.99
N ILE A 719 -18.27 4.55 28.57
CA ILE A 719 -19.43 4.32 29.46
C ILE A 719 -19.74 2.84 29.53
N THR A 720 -20.02 2.35 30.74
CA THR A 720 -20.60 1.02 30.96
C THR A 720 -22.13 1.10 31.13
N LEU A 721 -22.82 -0.03 30.94
CA LEU A 721 -24.28 -0.12 31.13
C LEU A 721 -24.74 0.34 32.53
N ARG A 722 -23.88 0.28 33.56
CA ARG A 722 -24.14 0.74 34.92
C ARG A 722 -23.73 2.19 35.17
N GLY A 723 -23.26 2.90 34.12
CA GLY A 723 -22.84 4.29 34.19
C GLY A 723 -21.48 4.55 34.80
N ARG A 724 -20.61 3.53 34.95
CA ARG A 724 -19.20 3.79 35.30
C ARG A 724 -18.53 4.46 34.11
N VAL A 725 -17.64 5.41 34.40
CA VAL A 725 -16.80 6.09 33.41
C VAL A 725 -15.42 5.47 33.47
N LEU A 726 -15.01 4.82 32.38
CA LEU A 726 -13.74 4.12 32.28
C LEU A 726 -12.66 5.02 31.65
N PRO A 727 -11.37 4.76 31.94
CA PRO A 727 -10.26 5.57 31.48
C PRO A 727 -10.08 5.49 29.97
N ILE A 728 -9.42 6.52 29.41
CA ILE A 728 -9.18 6.68 27.96
C ILE A 728 -7.70 6.92 27.69
N GLY A 729 -7.28 6.64 26.46
CA GLY A 729 -5.96 7.00 25.97
C GLY A 729 -5.89 8.40 25.36
N GLY A 730 -4.66 8.91 25.21
CA GLY A 730 -4.39 10.17 24.52
C GLY A 730 -4.92 11.42 25.22
N LEU A 731 -4.90 11.43 26.57
CA LEU A 731 -5.46 12.54 27.36
C LEU A 731 -4.80 13.88 27.02
N ARG A 732 -3.48 13.91 26.88
CA ARG A 732 -2.72 15.13 26.57
C ARG A 732 -3.19 15.76 25.25
N GLU A 733 -3.28 14.95 24.19
CA GLU A 733 -3.70 15.38 22.86
C GLU A 733 -5.15 15.86 22.83
N LYS A 734 -6.03 15.19 23.57
CA LYS A 734 -7.44 15.57 23.74
C LYS A 734 -7.58 16.89 24.46
N LEU A 735 -6.85 17.13 25.53
CA LEU A 735 -6.87 18.41 26.24
C LEU A 735 -6.28 19.54 25.39
N LEU A 736 -5.24 19.26 24.61
CA LEU A 736 -4.71 20.20 23.60
C LEU A 736 -5.77 20.62 22.58
N ALA A 737 -6.57 19.65 22.11
CA ALA A 737 -7.66 19.91 21.18
C ALA A 737 -8.73 20.81 21.81
N ALA A 738 -9.09 20.53 23.06
CA ALA A 738 -10.05 21.35 23.82
C ALA A 738 -9.59 22.80 23.95
N VAL A 739 -8.31 23.02 24.30
CA VAL A 739 -7.74 24.39 24.36
C VAL A 739 -7.78 25.08 22.99
N ARG A 740 -7.41 24.38 21.92
CA ARG A 740 -7.46 24.93 20.54
C ARG A 740 -8.87 25.28 20.10
N ALA A 741 -9.84 24.45 20.49
CA ALA A 741 -11.25 24.69 20.19
C ALA A 741 -11.88 25.83 21.07
N GLY A 742 -11.15 26.37 22.05
CA GLY A 742 -11.63 27.42 22.92
C GLY A 742 -12.58 26.94 24.01
N MET A 743 -12.54 25.64 24.38
CA MET A 743 -13.28 25.10 25.50
C MET A 743 -12.81 25.73 26.81
N THR A 744 -13.71 25.92 27.77
CA THR A 744 -13.37 26.45 29.09
C THR A 744 -13.26 25.34 30.13
N ALA A 745 -13.99 24.24 29.95
CA ALA A 745 -13.96 23.11 30.86
C ALA A 745 -13.92 21.77 30.11
N VAL A 746 -13.32 20.76 30.72
CA VAL A 746 -13.29 19.40 30.20
C VAL A 746 -13.63 18.40 31.28
N ILE A 747 -14.50 17.45 30.95
CA ILE A 747 -14.88 16.34 31.83
C ILE A 747 -14.10 15.11 31.40
N ILE A 748 -13.32 14.53 32.33
CA ILE A 748 -12.47 13.37 32.10
C ILE A 748 -12.71 12.28 33.14
N PRO A 749 -12.39 11.01 32.84
CA PRO A 749 -12.52 9.94 33.81
C PRO A 749 -11.62 10.15 35.04
N GLU A 750 -12.12 9.78 36.22
CA GLU A 750 -11.34 9.88 37.48
C GLU A 750 -10.03 9.12 37.42
N GLU A 751 -10.00 7.94 36.78
CA GLU A 751 -8.80 7.10 36.66
C GLU A 751 -7.71 7.72 35.80
N ASN A 752 -8.05 8.67 34.91
CA ASN A 752 -7.05 9.43 34.14
C ASN A 752 -6.39 10.59 34.93
N ARG A 753 -6.71 10.76 36.20
CA ARG A 753 -6.04 11.75 37.06
C ARG A 753 -4.50 11.56 37.10
N LYS A 754 -4.05 10.31 37.09
CA LYS A 754 -2.62 9.96 37.01
C LYS A 754 -1.95 10.47 35.73
N ASP A 755 -2.66 10.47 34.63
CA ASP A 755 -2.11 10.86 33.32
C ASP A 755 -1.91 12.38 33.19
N LEU A 756 -2.38 13.15 34.19
CA LEU A 756 -2.12 14.60 34.23
C LEU A 756 -0.65 14.95 34.48
N GLU A 757 0.15 14.02 34.98
CA GLU A 757 1.60 14.23 35.13
C GLU A 757 2.25 14.54 33.77
N ASP A 758 1.70 13.96 32.68
CA ASP A 758 2.19 14.16 31.33
C ASP A 758 1.59 15.38 30.61
N VAL A 759 0.63 16.07 31.23
CA VAL A 759 -0.01 17.25 30.69
C VAL A 759 0.72 18.52 31.12
N PRO A 760 1.15 19.38 30.22
CA PRO A 760 1.79 20.66 30.53
C PRO A 760 0.93 21.57 31.42
N GLU A 761 1.60 22.30 32.33
CA GLU A 761 0.92 23.21 33.25
C GLU A 761 0.12 24.33 32.57
N GLU A 762 0.54 24.75 31.38
CA GLU A 762 -0.16 25.75 30.56
C GLU A 762 -1.57 25.27 30.20
N ILE A 763 -1.72 23.98 29.84
CA ILE A 763 -3.03 23.38 29.51
C ILE A 763 -3.89 23.25 30.76
N LYS A 764 -3.30 22.78 31.87
CA LYS A 764 -4.00 22.65 33.16
C LYS A 764 -4.56 23.98 33.66
N LYS A 765 -3.84 25.06 33.40
CA LYS A 765 -4.27 26.42 33.76
C LYS A 765 -5.31 27.01 32.80
N ALA A 766 -5.34 26.55 31.55
CA ALA A 766 -6.24 27.04 30.52
C ALA A 766 -7.65 26.39 30.58
N LEU A 767 -7.79 25.24 31.25
CA LEU A 767 -9.01 24.45 31.30
C LEU A 767 -9.44 24.16 32.75
N GLU A 768 -10.73 24.28 33.02
CA GLU A 768 -11.31 23.72 34.25
C GLU A 768 -11.50 22.22 34.08
N LEU A 769 -10.72 21.40 34.80
CA LEU A 769 -10.76 19.96 34.68
C LEU A 769 -11.74 19.36 35.71
N HIS A 770 -12.77 18.67 35.21
CA HIS A 770 -13.73 17.95 36.02
C HIS A 770 -13.50 16.45 35.91
N PHE A 771 -13.38 15.79 37.06
CA PHE A 771 -13.20 14.34 37.14
C PHE A 771 -14.54 13.67 37.44
N ALA A 772 -14.81 12.56 36.73
CA ALA A 772 -16.02 11.80 36.89
C ALA A 772 -15.73 10.29 36.86
N SER A 773 -16.22 9.59 37.88
CA SER A 773 -16.25 8.12 37.95
C SER A 773 -17.59 7.54 37.53
N ASN A 774 -18.63 8.40 37.43
CA ASN A 774 -19.99 8.00 37.07
C ASN A 774 -20.59 8.97 36.06
N ALA A 775 -21.38 8.44 35.12
CA ALA A 775 -22.03 9.20 34.07
C ALA A 775 -23.06 10.22 34.58
N MET A 776 -23.69 9.97 35.75
CA MET A 776 -24.60 10.99 36.34
C MET A 776 -23.83 12.25 36.76
N THR A 777 -22.62 12.11 37.31
CA THR A 777 -21.72 13.26 37.59
C THR A 777 -21.36 14.02 36.30
N VAL A 778 -21.17 13.30 35.21
CA VAL A 778 -20.98 13.93 33.88
C VAL A 778 -22.20 14.73 33.48
N MET A 779 -23.41 14.18 33.62
CA MET A 779 -24.67 14.87 33.31
C MET A 779 -24.83 16.15 34.14
N GLU A 780 -24.54 16.10 35.45
CA GLU A 780 -24.61 17.26 36.35
C GLU A 780 -23.68 18.40 35.95
N LYS A 781 -22.53 18.09 35.39
CA LYS A 781 -21.52 19.05 34.96
C LYS A 781 -21.82 19.61 33.58
N ALA A 782 -22.25 18.71 32.66
CA ALA A 782 -22.40 18.99 31.23
C ALA A 782 -23.73 19.69 30.92
N LEU A 783 -24.83 19.28 31.54
CA LEU A 783 -26.16 19.90 31.31
C LEU A 783 -26.27 21.29 31.96
N ALA A 784 -27.03 22.16 31.36
CA ALA A 784 -27.27 23.51 31.88
C ALA A 784 -27.89 23.48 33.29
N TYR A 785 -28.76 22.53 33.54
CA TYR A 785 -29.34 22.24 34.85
C TYR A 785 -29.77 20.77 34.93
N MET A 786 -29.88 20.26 36.16
CA MET A 786 -30.47 18.93 36.38
C MET A 786 -31.96 19.11 36.75
N PRO A 787 -32.82 18.20 36.28
CA PRO A 787 -34.23 18.22 36.64
C PRO A 787 -34.38 18.17 38.19
N LYS A 788 -35.20 19.02 38.75
CA LYS A 788 -35.55 18.91 40.18
C LYS A 788 -36.42 17.66 40.37
N HIS A 789 -35.98 16.73 41.18
CA HIS A 789 -36.80 15.58 41.53
C HIS A 789 -38.11 16.07 42.12
N SER A 790 -39.19 15.99 41.36
CA SER A 790 -40.53 16.02 41.94
C SER A 790 -40.75 14.68 42.61
N GLY A 791 -40.45 14.61 43.89
CA GLY A 791 -40.69 13.40 44.68
C GLY A 791 -42.15 13.00 44.66
N ARG A 792 -42.61 12.34 43.63
CA ARG A 792 -43.80 11.53 43.68
C ARG A 792 -43.41 10.22 44.36
N ILE A 793 -43.64 10.18 45.68
CA ILE A 793 -43.67 8.93 46.45
C ILE A 793 -44.82 8.12 45.84
N ARG A 794 -44.53 7.10 45.07
CA ARG A 794 -45.49 6.04 44.75
C ARG A 794 -45.75 5.30 46.06
N VAL A 795 -46.83 5.67 46.75
CA VAL A 795 -47.37 4.80 47.78
C VAL A 795 -48.03 3.64 47.05
N GLU A 796 -47.36 2.50 47.00
CA GLU A 796 -48.05 1.25 46.70
C GLU A 796 -49.04 0.98 47.75
N GLN A 797 -50.32 1.25 47.47
CA GLN A 797 -51.43 0.72 48.26
C GLN A 797 -51.48 -0.81 48.06
N ARG A 798 -50.87 -1.54 48.99
CA ARG A 798 -51.15 -2.96 49.13
C ARG A 798 -52.62 -3.06 49.64
N GLU A 799 -53.53 -3.35 48.76
CA GLU A 799 -54.84 -3.87 49.13
C GLU A 799 -54.65 -5.21 49.85
N SER A 800 -54.83 -5.19 51.17
CA SER A 800 -54.93 -6.37 52.00
C SER A 800 -56.27 -7.00 51.76
N GLY A 801 -56.39 -7.86 50.78
CA GLY A 801 -57.51 -8.75 50.60
C GLY A 801 -57.55 -9.80 51.72
N VAL A 802 -58.24 -9.56 52.78
CA VAL A 802 -58.69 -10.58 53.75
C VAL A 802 -59.85 -11.30 53.13
N SER A 803 -59.63 -12.52 52.63
CA SER A 803 -60.68 -13.45 52.28
C SER A 803 -61.08 -14.24 53.51
N ALA A 804 -62.23 -13.99 54.02
CA ALA A 804 -62.90 -14.80 55.05
C ALA A 804 -63.39 -16.11 54.40
N VAL A 805 -62.91 -17.23 54.95
CA VAL A 805 -63.45 -18.57 54.67
C VAL A 805 -64.68 -18.76 55.57
N GLN A 806 -65.77 -19.23 55.00
CA GLN A 806 -66.71 -20.19 55.54
C GLN A 806 -66.73 -21.43 54.68
#